data_9bba8ee612abdb8565701b569a4b06ef
#
_entry.id   9bba8ee612abdb8565701b569a4b06ef
#
_cell.length_a   1.000
_cell.length_b   1.000
_cell.length_c   1.000
_cell.angle_alpha   90.00
_cell.angle_beta   90.00
_cell.angle_gamma   90.00
#
_symmetry.space_group_name_H-M   'P 1'
#
loop_
_entity.id
_entity.type
_entity.pdbx_description
1 polymer ?
#
loop_
_entity_poly.entity_id
_entity_poly.type
_entity_poly.pdbx_seq_one_letter_code
_entity_poly.pdbx_strand_id
1 'polypeptide(L)'
;MKKTTYWKDVWRTFVASKGRMLSIALLMALGSFALIGLKVTSPNMKKTGEHFFKTHQTADLSLISTYSINQTDQDLLNSIKKKNVDIEYGYFKDAVIKGKNTAFRIFSKPKKISTYDLIEGKLPTKDGEIALSSTYKEEYSVGDKINFSEPVDSSGQKQLKEQTYTITGFVNSSELLSRNRLGNASAGTGKLDGYAIVPETDFTTNDYMIARIRYKDLENVSPFSEEYANKISERKTELKELFKDEPEKRLAEIKSQSQAQITQAKQELETALAQTQQMATSNPAEAASVKEATTKIEAKQKELEESQAMVDNLPAPSYQFYSRREIPGSEGYVAYESNINIIHDVSNIFPVALYFMAALVTFVTMGRFVEEERGKAGIFNALGYSNSRIIHKFVIYGLITSITGTTAGVITGHTLLPILIHNTYKSDLQLPAFELHFYLGLTLVAFLLGLLSAVLPAFAVAKKELWEKPSQLLLPKPPRAGAKIVLERITPLWKRLSFTEKVTMRNIFRYKQRMFMTLFGVAGSIALLFAGLGIRSSVSNLNQQQFEDIIHYDMIVAKQPNTSSALDEELTKLLDSKDVKEYLNVHFETLQKIAGSNKDTQEISTLVFNDRDDKLVDSYVSLHDRDRNKTLKLSNDGAIISEKMAKLLNLKVGDTITVQNSQDESVKIKIAGITEMYMGHFLFMNASYYQKAFGTPSVNNANLVTLAEPTKQNVENMAAKFINLPNVYGVVQNNNLKLQISTMVNSLTQVIGILITVSILLAVVVLHNLTNINVSERIHELSTVKVLGFYNNEVSLYIYRETIYLSIIGIFVGFGLGQALHHYMVSIIPPDRIMFDPSIGLATYLLPAVLIGIILIILGFVVNKRLAKLNMLEALSSVE
;
A
#
# COMPACT_ATOMS: atom_id res chain seq x y z
N MET A 1 48.57 44.30 0.47
CA MET A 1 48.30 43.57 1.73
C MET A 1 48.27 42.04 1.45
N LYS A 2 48.94 41.26 2.25
CA LYS A 2 49.12 39.81 2.04
C LYS A 2 47.81 39.05 2.10
N LYS A 3 47.47 38.29 1.06
CA LYS A 3 46.28 37.39 0.94
C LYS A 3 46.11 36.48 2.18
N THR A 4 47.14 36.21 2.93
CA THR A 4 47.21 35.34 4.11
C THR A 4 46.38 35.84 5.29
N THR A 5 46.24 37.13 5.54
CA THR A 5 45.48 37.71 6.67
C THR A 5 43.99 37.58 6.48
N TYR A 6 43.47 37.77 5.24
CA TYR A 6 42.07 37.58 4.86
C TYR A 6 41.63 36.13 5.09
N TRP A 7 42.41 35.15 4.61
CA TRP A 7 42.09 33.75 4.80
C TRP A 7 42.14 33.28 6.26
N LYS A 8 43.07 33.88 7.06
CA LYS A 8 43.09 33.63 8.52
C LYS A 8 41.84 34.16 9.21
N ASP A 9 41.30 35.30 8.78
CA ASP A 9 40.03 35.83 9.34
C ASP A 9 38.85 34.95 8.91
N VAL A 10 38.79 34.54 7.65
CA VAL A 10 37.76 33.58 7.19
C VAL A 10 37.78 32.33 8.04
N TRP A 11 38.94 31.71 8.25
CA TRP A 11 39.07 30.50 9.06
C TRP A 11 38.70 30.73 10.55
N ARG A 12 39.15 31.82 11.13
CA ARG A 12 38.76 32.19 12.52
C ARG A 12 37.26 32.37 12.68
N THR A 13 36.59 32.93 11.68
CA THR A 13 35.12 33.09 11.67
C THR A 13 34.43 31.72 11.65
N PHE A 14 34.92 30.76 10.89
CA PHE A 14 34.43 29.37 10.89
C PHE A 14 34.58 28.74 12.28
N VAL A 15 35.76 28.85 12.88
CA VAL A 15 36.05 28.28 14.21
C VAL A 15 35.20 28.96 15.32
N ALA A 16 34.98 30.26 15.24
CA ALA A 16 34.18 31.00 16.20
C ALA A 16 32.67 30.69 16.09
N SER A 17 32.19 30.33 14.89
CA SER A 17 30.76 30.09 14.63
C SER A 17 30.42 28.60 14.39
N LYS A 18 31.19 27.65 14.95
CA LYS A 18 31.03 26.19 14.77
C LYS A 18 29.58 25.70 14.97
N GLY A 19 28.91 26.18 16.05
CA GLY A 19 27.53 25.77 16.34
C GLY A 19 26.53 26.18 15.25
N ARG A 20 26.71 27.35 14.65
CA ARG A 20 25.88 27.86 13.56
C ARG A 20 26.16 27.11 12.27
N MET A 21 27.46 26.89 11.99
CA MET A 21 27.89 26.09 10.85
C MET A 21 27.24 24.68 10.89
N LEU A 22 27.32 24.03 12.05
CA LEU A 22 26.74 22.70 12.26
C LEU A 22 25.21 22.71 12.10
N SER A 23 24.52 23.72 12.64
CA SER A 23 23.05 23.86 12.49
C SER A 23 22.64 23.98 11.01
N ILE A 24 23.33 24.83 10.23
CA ILE A 24 23.01 25.01 8.81
C ILE A 24 23.34 23.73 8.04
N ALA A 25 24.48 23.12 8.29
CA ALA A 25 24.88 21.87 7.66
C ALA A 25 23.89 20.73 7.98
N LEU A 26 23.43 20.61 9.23
CA LEU A 26 22.42 19.62 9.61
C LEU A 26 21.06 19.87 8.95
N LEU A 27 20.61 21.12 8.83
CA LEU A 27 19.38 21.47 8.11
C LEU A 27 19.48 21.09 6.63
N MET A 28 20.61 21.41 5.99
CA MET A 28 20.86 21.04 4.60
C MET A 28 20.99 19.52 4.42
N ALA A 29 21.63 18.85 5.38
CA ALA A 29 21.75 17.40 5.38
C ALA A 29 20.38 16.71 5.51
N LEU A 30 19.56 17.14 6.46
CA LEU A 30 18.20 16.60 6.66
C LEU A 30 17.29 16.86 5.45
N GLY A 31 17.30 18.09 4.93
CA GLY A 31 16.53 18.43 3.74
C GLY A 31 16.94 17.60 2.52
N SER A 32 18.25 17.51 2.26
CA SER A 32 18.80 16.73 1.15
C SER A 32 18.65 15.23 1.35
N PHE A 33 18.77 14.71 2.57
CA PHE A 33 18.49 13.33 2.92
C PHE A 33 17.04 12.93 2.60
N ALA A 34 16.07 13.73 3.05
CA ALA A 34 14.67 13.46 2.78
C ALA A 34 14.32 13.60 1.28
N LEU A 35 14.83 14.66 0.63
CA LEU A 35 14.59 14.92 -0.79
C LEU A 35 15.15 13.79 -1.65
N ILE A 36 16.42 13.49 -1.50
CA ILE A 36 17.07 12.46 -2.29
C ILE A 36 16.54 11.08 -1.92
N GLY A 37 16.49 10.76 -0.62
CA GLY A 37 16.13 9.43 -0.16
C GLY A 37 14.74 9.00 -0.62
N LEU A 38 13.73 9.85 -0.49
CA LEU A 38 12.38 9.54 -0.96
C LEU A 38 12.29 9.54 -2.49
N LYS A 39 12.94 10.52 -3.16
CA LYS A 39 12.90 10.62 -4.64
C LYS A 39 13.60 9.48 -5.35
N VAL A 40 14.66 8.89 -4.79
CA VAL A 40 15.37 7.77 -5.42
C VAL A 40 14.78 6.40 -5.06
N THR A 41 13.99 6.29 -3.99
CA THR A 41 13.44 5.01 -3.52
C THR A 41 12.50 4.38 -4.56
N SER A 42 11.49 5.13 -5.03
CA SER A 42 10.54 4.62 -6.04
C SER A 42 11.24 4.20 -7.35
N PRO A 43 12.15 4.98 -7.97
CA PRO A 43 12.89 4.54 -9.14
C PRO A 43 13.80 3.32 -8.89
N ASN A 44 14.41 3.19 -7.72
CA ASN A 44 15.21 2.02 -7.38
C ASN A 44 14.33 0.77 -7.24
N MET A 45 13.15 0.89 -6.58
CA MET A 45 12.20 -0.21 -6.51
C MET A 45 11.72 -0.62 -7.92
N LYS A 46 11.38 0.35 -8.79
CA LYS A 46 11.01 0.06 -10.17
C LYS A 46 12.08 -0.74 -10.89
N LYS A 47 13.33 -0.28 -10.88
CA LYS A 47 14.45 -0.98 -11.52
C LYS A 47 14.69 -2.37 -10.95
N THR A 48 14.64 -2.52 -9.61
CA THR A 48 14.75 -3.82 -8.95
C THR A 48 13.68 -4.79 -9.45
N GLY A 49 12.41 -4.35 -9.51
CA GLY A 49 11.30 -5.15 -10.05
C GLY A 49 11.45 -5.45 -11.54
N GLU A 50 11.80 -4.45 -12.36
CA GLU A 50 12.04 -4.61 -13.80
C GLU A 50 13.11 -5.66 -14.08
N HIS A 51 14.25 -5.57 -13.38
CA HIS A 51 15.33 -6.55 -13.49
C HIS A 51 14.87 -7.95 -13.11
N PHE A 52 14.16 -8.09 -12.00
CA PHE A 52 13.63 -9.37 -11.52
C PHE A 52 12.69 -10.01 -12.54
N PHE A 53 11.68 -9.28 -13.03
CA PHE A 53 10.72 -9.79 -14.01
C PHE A 53 11.37 -10.08 -15.36
N LYS A 54 12.36 -9.31 -15.75
CA LYS A 54 13.12 -9.56 -16.99
C LYS A 54 13.98 -10.82 -16.86
N THR A 55 14.69 -11.01 -15.74
CA THR A 55 15.55 -12.17 -15.47
C THR A 55 14.74 -13.47 -15.48
N HIS A 56 13.57 -13.47 -14.84
CA HIS A 56 12.69 -14.64 -14.77
C HIS A 56 11.74 -14.76 -15.94
N GLN A 57 11.83 -13.87 -16.93
CA GLN A 57 10.94 -13.83 -18.09
C GLN A 57 9.46 -13.95 -17.71
N THR A 58 9.04 -13.23 -16.67
CA THR A 58 7.69 -13.30 -16.13
C THR A 58 6.65 -13.03 -17.23
N ALA A 59 5.62 -13.86 -17.30
CA ALA A 59 4.56 -13.76 -18.31
C ALA A 59 3.89 -12.37 -18.29
N ASP A 60 3.51 -11.87 -19.45
CA ASP A 60 2.76 -10.62 -19.60
C ASP A 60 1.26 -10.85 -19.48
N LEU A 61 0.78 -11.97 -20.06
CA LEU A 61 -0.57 -12.46 -19.92
C LEU A 61 -0.54 -13.96 -19.62
N SER A 62 -1.55 -14.46 -18.90
CA SER A 62 -1.77 -15.88 -18.66
C SER A 62 -3.22 -16.25 -18.99
N LEU A 63 -3.41 -17.30 -19.74
CA LEU A 63 -4.73 -17.90 -19.97
C LEU A 63 -4.93 -19.05 -18.99
N ILE A 64 -6.06 -19.05 -18.28
CA ILE A 64 -6.55 -20.16 -17.46
C ILE A 64 -7.95 -20.49 -17.95
N SER A 65 -8.21 -21.78 -18.21
CA SER A 65 -9.52 -22.30 -18.63
C SER A 65 -10.11 -23.19 -17.54
N THR A 66 -11.42 -23.14 -17.37
CA THR A 66 -12.15 -23.97 -16.39
C THR A 66 -12.05 -25.48 -16.69
N TYR A 67 -11.98 -25.85 -17.99
CA TYR A 67 -11.92 -27.25 -18.45
C TYR A 67 -10.59 -27.59 -19.14
N SER A 68 -9.50 -26.99 -18.69
CA SER A 68 -8.15 -27.12 -19.26
C SER A 68 -8.00 -26.55 -20.69
N ILE A 69 -6.80 -26.60 -21.23
CA ILE A 69 -6.41 -26.05 -22.54
C ILE A 69 -6.09 -27.23 -23.45
N ASN A 70 -7.00 -27.55 -24.37
CA ASN A 70 -6.84 -28.66 -25.32
C ASN A 70 -5.95 -28.31 -26.50
N GLN A 71 -5.81 -29.23 -27.46
CA GLN A 71 -5.01 -29.04 -28.66
C GLN A 71 -5.59 -27.94 -29.58
N THR A 72 -6.92 -27.78 -29.67
CA THR A 72 -7.56 -26.73 -30.44
C THR A 72 -7.25 -25.36 -29.90
N ASP A 73 -7.34 -25.20 -28.55
CA ASP A 73 -6.97 -23.97 -27.86
C ASP A 73 -5.49 -23.62 -28.08
N GLN A 74 -4.60 -24.65 -28.04
CA GLN A 74 -3.17 -24.47 -28.30
C GLN A 74 -2.92 -24.00 -29.76
N ASP A 75 -3.62 -24.58 -30.74
CA ASP A 75 -3.49 -24.19 -32.12
C ASP A 75 -3.98 -22.76 -32.36
N LEU A 76 -5.04 -22.36 -31.67
CA LEU A 76 -5.55 -21.00 -31.69
C LEU A 76 -4.53 -20.03 -31.09
N LEU A 77 -3.95 -20.33 -29.92
CA LEU A 77 -2.87 -19.54 -29.32
C LEU A 77 -1.61 -19.52 -30.20
N ASN A 78 -1.27 -20.64 -30.85
CA ASN A 78 -0.11 -20.71 -31.73
C ASN A 78 -0.27 -19.81 -32.98
N SER A 79 -1.50 -19.47 -33.39
CA SER A 79 -1.75 -18.52 -34.47
C SER A 79 -1.17 -17.14 -34.24
N ILE A 80 -1.05 -16.73 -32.95
CA ILE A 80 -0.46 -15.44 -32.58
C ILE A 80 1.08 -15.47 -32.46
N LYS A 81 1.73 -16.66 -32.47
CA LYS A 81 3.20 -16.80 -32.41
C LYS A 81 3.93 -16.05 -33.53
N LYS A 82 3.31 -15.85 -34.66
CA LYS A 82 3.86 -15.09 -35.77
C LYS A 82 4.11 -13.60 -35.45
N LYS A 83 3.59 -13.11 -34.32
CA LYS A 83 3.69 -11.71 -33.88
C LYS A 83 4.82 -11.47 -32.84
N ASN A 84 5.91 -12.23 -32.83
CA ASN A 84 6.97 -12.11 -31.81
C ASN A 84 6.49 -12.42 -30.39
N VAL A 85 5.74 -13.48 -30.22
CA VAL A 85 5.17 -13.92 -28.94
C VAL A 85 5.76 -15.27 -28.56
N ASP A 86 6.22 -15.41 -27.33
CA ASP A 86 6.60 -16.68 -26.72
C ASP A 86 5.42 -17.19 -25.87
N ILE A 87 5.09 -18.48 -25.98
CA ILE A 87 4.01 -19.13 -25.23
C ILE A 87 4.57 -20.39 -24.59
N GLU A 88 4.30 -20.56 -23.30
CA GLU A 88 4.64 -21.76 -22.53
C GLU A 88 3.43 -22.28 -21.79
N TYR A 89 3.16 -23.57 -21.96
CA TYR A 89 2.06 -24.26 -21.32
C TYR A 89 2.55 -24.94 -20.03
N GLY A 90 1.66 -25.10 -19.07
CA GLY A 90 1.97 -25.72 -17.80
C GLY A 90 0.75 -26.29 -17.09
N TYR A 91 1.03 -27.00 -16.02
CA TYR A 91 0.03 -27.60 -15.15
C TYR A 91 0.06 -26.96 -13.77
N PHE A 92 -1.05 -26.98 -13.06
CA PHE A 92 -1.10 -26.73 -11.62
C PHE A 92 -2.26 -27.48 -10.98
N LYS A 93 -2.09 -27.84 -9.71
CA LYS A 93 -3.15 -28.46 -8.91
C LYS A 93 -3.05 -27.98 -7.48
N ASP A 94 -4.20 -27.71 -6.87
CA ASP A 94 -4.27 -27.43 -5.44
C ASP A 94 -4.36 -28.75 -4.68
N ALA A 95 -3.52 -28.90 -3.65
CA ALA A 95 -3.46 -30.05 -2.77
C ALA A 95 -3.24 -29.61 -1.33
N VAL A 96 -3.62 -30.43 -0.37
CA VAL A 96 -3.40 -30.15 1.06
C VAL A 96 -2.29 -31.03 1.62
N ILE A 97 -1.52 -30.52 2.57
CA ILE A 97 -0.58 -31.34 3.35
C ILE A 97 -1.41 -32.37 4.13
N LYS A 98 -1.10 -33.63 3.97
CA LYS A 98 -1.84 -34.76 4.61
C LYS A 98 -1.91 -34.59 6.13
N GLY A 99 -3.12 -34.55 6.65
CA GLY A 99 -3.37 -34.34 8.08
C GLY A 99 -3.38 -32.87 8.53
N LYS A 100 -3.22 -31.93 7.60
CA LYS A 100 -3.36 -30.49 7.84
C LYS A 100 -4.37 -29.89 6.83
N ASN A 101 -4.93 -28.71 7.14
CA ASN A 101 -5.76 -27.96 6.19
C ASN A 101 -4.95 -26.96 5.37
N THR A 102 -3.63 -27.10 5.35
CA THR A 102 -2.70 -26.19 4.65
C THR A 102 -2.71 -26.50 3.16
N ALA A 103 -3.19 -25.57 2.35
CA ALA A 103 -3.31 -25.74 0.90
C ALA A 103 -2.07 -25.22 0.15
N PHE A 104 -1.59 -26.06 -0.77
CA PHE A 104 -0.50 -25.73 -1.70
C PHE A 104 -0.99 -25.78 -3.14
N ARG A 105 -0.55 -24.83 -3.96
CA ARG A 105 -0.64 -24.93 -5.42
C ARG A 105 0.65 -25.53 -5.95
N ILE A 106 0.57 -26.73 -6.46
CA ILE A 106 1.69 -27.46 -7.04
C ILE A 106 1.70 -27.17 -8.55
N PHE A 107 2.76 -26.52 -9.02
CA PHE A 107 2.95 -26.19 -10.43
C PHE A 107 3.93 -27.14 -11.10
N SER A 108 3.76 -27.37 -12.40
CA SER A 108 4.82 -27.92 -13.23
C SER A 108 5.97 -26.92 -13.34
N LYS A 109 7.21 -27.42 -13.27
CA LYS A 109 8.41 -26.58 -13.42
C LYS A 109 8.45 -25.93 -14.80
N PRO A 110 8.45 -24.58 -14.87
CA PRO A 110 8.55 -23.89 -16.16
C PRO A 110 9.96 -24.03 -16.76
N LYS A 111 10.03 -24.03 -18.09
CA LYS A 111 11.28 -24.12 -18.84
C LYS A 111 11.91 -22.75 -19.11
N LYS A 112 11.09 -21.75 -19.43
CA LYS A 112 11.56 -20.43 -19.90
C LYS A 112 10.78 -19.26 -19.31
N ILE A 113 9.45 -19.32 -19.32
CA ILE A 113 8.58 -18.20 -18.93
C ILE A 113 8.17 -18.37 -17.47
N SER A 114 8.25 -17.28 -16.70
CA SER A 114 7.91 -17.24 -15.27
C SER A 114 8.73 -18.24 -14.44
N THR A 115 10.05 -18.25 -14.66
CA THR A 115 10.97 -19.10 -13.90
C THR A 115 11.03 -18.70 -12.43
N TYR A 116 11.45 -19.63 -11.59
CA TYR A 116 11.58 -19.43 -10.15
C TYR A 116 13.01 -19.05 -9.75
N ASP A 117 13.11 -18.21 -8.73
CA ASP A 117 14.38 -17.87 -8.09
C ASP A 117 14.73 -18.94 -7.05
N LEU A 118 15.87 -19.62 -7.22
CA LEU A 118 16.32 -20.68 -6.32
C LEU A 118 17.01 -20.07 -5.10
N ILE A 119 16.42 -20.26 -3.93
CA ILE A 119 16.94 -19.71 -2.66
C ILE A 119 17.90 -20.71 -1.97
N GLU A 120 17.57 -22.02 -2.04
CA GLU A 120 18.38 -23.07 -1.44
C GLU A 120 18.15 -24.42 -2.13
N GLY A 121 19.18 -25.28 -2.16
CA GLY A 121 19.10 -26.61 -2.74
C GLY A 121 19.17 -26.63 -4.25
N LYS A 122 18.31 -27.41 -4.90
CA LYS A 122 18.23 -27.54 -6.37
C LYS A 122 16.77 -27.63 -6.83
N LEU A 123 16.54 -27.25 -8.09
CA LEU A 123 15.22 -27.42 -8.72
C LEU A 123 14.93 -28.91 -8.98
N PRO A 124 13.68 -29.36 -8.86
CA PRO A 124 13.30 -30.75 -9.10
C PRO A 124 13.52 -31.14 -10.57
N THR A 125 14.03 -32.36 -10.79
CA THR A 125 14.36 -32.93 -12.12
C THR A 125 13.80 -34.30 -12.35
N LYS A 126 13.40 -35.03 -11.30
CA LYS A 126 12.86 -36.38 -11.35
C LYS A 126 11.50 -36.43 -10.68
N ASP A 127 10.67 -37.41 -11.12
CA ASP A 127 9.38 -37.69 -10.46
C ASP A 127 9.59 -37.96 -8.96
N GLY A 128 8.70 -37.47 -8.11
CA GLY A 128 8.83 -37.54 -6.66
C GLY A 128 9.76 -36.50 -6.02
N GLU A 129 10.41 -35.61 -6.79
CA GLU A 129 11.15 -34.44 -6.29
C GLU A 129 10.26 -33.20 -6.27
N ILE A 130 10.38 -32.33 -5.24
CA ILE A 130 9.62 -31.09 -5.11
C ILE A 130 10.50 -29.97 -4.59
N ALA A 131 10.27 -28.74 -5.07
CA ALA A 131 10.79 -27.55 -4.41
C ALA A 131 9.64 -26.69 -3.87
N LEU A 132 9.75 -26.31 -2.60
CA LEU A 132 8.72 -25.55 -1.89
C LEU A 132 8.97 -24.04 -1.94
N SER A 133 7.94 -23.27 -1.72
CA SER A 133 8.05 -21.85 -1.41
C SER A 133 9.06 -21.61 -0.27
N SER A 134 9.92 -20.60 -0.41
CA SER A 134 10.93 -20.26 0.61
C SER A 134 10.35 -19.89 1.98
N THR A 135 9.06 -19.62 2.07
CA THR A 135 8.35 -19.36 3.33
C THR A 135 8.34 -20.56 4.26
N TYR A 136 8.49 -21.78 3.71
CA TYR A 136 8.51 -23.03 4.48
C TYR A 136 9.92 -23.53 4.85
N LYS A 137 10.95 -22.73 4.59
CA LYS A 137 12.34 -23.07 4.92
C LYS A 137 12.61 -23.20 6.42
N GLU A 138 11.79 -22.57 7.28
CA GLU A 138 11.92 -22.71 8.73
C GLU A 138 11.23 -23.97 9.26
N GLU A 139 10.27 -24.53 8.51
CA GLU A 139 9.47 -25.70 8.90
C GLU A 139 10.05 -27.02 8.33
N TYR A 140 10.67 -26.94 7.15
CA TYR A 140 11.24 -28.09 6.43
C TYR A 140 12.69 -27.85 6.01
N SER A 141 13.42 -28.96 5.84
CA SER A 141 14.81 -28.98 5.33
C SER A 141 14.91 -29.70 3.99
N VAL A 142 15.95 -29.39 3.21
CA VAL A 142 16.26 -30.15 1.99
C VAL A 142 16.54 -31.62 2.35
N GLY A 143 15.85 -32.54 1.70
CA GLY A 143 15.90 -33.97 1.96
C GLY A 143 14.71 -34.54 2.75
N ASP A 144 13.93 -33.68 3.39
CA ASP A 144 12.71 -34.07 4.07
C ASP A 144 11.64 -34.57 3.10
N LYS A 145 10.72 -35.40 3.61
CA LYS A 145 9.57 -35.89 2.85
C LYS A 145 8.31 -35.13 3.24
N ILE A 146 7.54 -34.73 2.24
CA ILE A 146 6.23 -34.08 2.42
C ILE A 146 5.16 -34.91 1.71
N ASN A 147 4.00 -35.09 2.37
CA ASN A 147 2.87 -35.85 1.81
C ASN A 147 1.72 -34.89 1.52
N PHE A 148 1.19 -34.99 0.30
CA PHE A 148 0.01 -34.24 -0.12
C PHE A 148 -1.20 -35.18 -0.27
N SER A 149 -2.37 -34.61 -0.01
CA SER A 149 -3.67 -35.20 -0.35
C SER A 149 -4.33 -34.28 -1.39
N GLU A 150 -4.61 -34.84 -2.52
CA GLU A 150 -5.25 -34.12 -3.64
C GLU A 150 -6.76 -34.34 -3.57
N PRO A 151 -7.60 -33.27 -3.68
CA PRO A 151 -9.02 -33.42 -3.91
C PRO A 151 -9.25 -34.12 -5.26
N VAL A 152 -10.10 -35.09 -5.27
CA VAL A 152 -10.45 -35.83 -6.50
C VAL A 152 -11.24 -34.91 -7.37
N ASP A 153 -10.94 -34.89 -8.67
CA ASP A 153 -11.72 -34.11 -9.64
C ASP A 153 -13.12 -34.71 -9.86
N SER A 154 -13.93 -34.02 -10.65
CA SER A 154 -15.27 -34.49 -11.02
C SER A 154 -15.30 -35.84 -11.77
N SER A 155 -14.15 -36.28 -12.32
CA SER A 155 -13.99 -37.56 -12.96
C SER A 155 -13.53 -38.68 -12.03
N GLY A 156 -13.28 -38.39 -10.75
CA GLY A 156 -12.74 -39.30 -9.77
C GLY A 156 -11.24 -39.60 -9.94
N GLN A 157 -10.53 -38.85 -10.79
CA GLN A 157 -9.13 -39.10 -11.08
C GLN A 157 -8.21 -38.11 -10.33
N LYS A 158 -7.02 -38.58 -9.98
CA LYS A 158 -5.95 -37.76 -9.44
C LYS A 158 -5.07 -37.26 -10.57
N GLN A 159 -4.67 -35.99 -10.48
CA GLN A 159 -3.83 -35.37 -11.49
C GLN A 159 -2.33 -35.44 -11.17
N LEU A 160 -1.97 -35.69 -9.91
CA LEU A 160 -0.58 -35.91 -9.49
C LEU A 160 -0.29 -37.42 -9.41
N LYS A 161 0.81 -37.87 -10.02
CA LYS A 161 1.27 -39.27 -9.93
C LYS A 161 1.66 -39.65 -8.53
N GLU A 162 2.45 -38.79 -7.88
CA GLU A 162 2.99 -39.04 -6.56
C GLU A 162 2.22 -38.28 -5.50
N GLN A 163 2.15 -38.79 -4.30
CA GLN A 163 1.58 -38.12 -3.13
C GLN A 163 2.65 -37.77 -2.09
N THR A 164 3.81 -38.43 -2.18
CA THR A 164 4.93 -38.26 -1.27
C THR A 164 6.12 -37.76 -2.05
N TYR A 165 6.58 -36.58 -1.72
CA TYR A 165 7.68 -35.93 -2.40
C TYR A 165 8.90 -35.75 -1.47
N THR A 166 10.09 -35.82 -2.07
CA THR A 166 11.34 -35.41 -1.39
C THR A 166 11.64 -33.95 -1.72
N ILE A 167 11.83 -33.12 -0.71
CA ILE A 167 12.14 -31.69 -0.87
C ILE A 167 13.57 -31.57 -1.36
N THR A 168 13.74 -30.97 -2.55
CA THR A 168 15.07 -30.77 -3.16
C THR A 168 15.56 -29.34 -3.04
N GLY A 169 14.67 -28.38 -2.77
CA GLY A 169 15.05 -26.98 -2.62
C GLY A 169 13.91 -26.08 -2.22
N PHE A 170 14.23 -24.80 -2.05
CA PHE A 170 13.31 -23.73 -1.74
C PHE A 170 13.39 -22.64 -2.79
N VAL A 171 12.25 -22.14 -3.23
CA VAL A 171 12.14 -21.21 -4.37
C VAL A 171 11.24 -20.01 -4.06
N ASN A 172 11.49 -18.90 -4.77
CA ASN A 172 10.58 -17.78 -4.88
C ASN A 172 9.97 -17.73 -6.28
N SER A 173 8.67 -17.47 -6.34
CA SER A 173 7.96 -17.30 -7.62
C SER A 173 8.11 -15.88 -8.16
N SER A 174 8.22 -15.74 -9.49
CA SER A 174 8.14 -14.43 -10.14
C SER A 174 6.70 -13.96 -10.40
N GLU A 175 5.71 -14.82 -10.18
CA GLU A 175 4.27 -14.50 -10.29
C GLU A 175 3.65 -14.28 -8.91
N LEU A 176 3.99 -15.11 -7.90
CA LEU A 176 3.42 -15.11 -6.56
C LEU A 176 4.39 -14.45 -5.57
N LEU A 177 4.40 -13.12 -5.54
CA LEU A 177 5.39 -12.36 -4.75
C LEU A 177 5.05 -12.21 -3.27
N SER A 178 3.80 -12.46 -2.86
CA SER A 178 3.43 -12.35 -1.44
C SER A 178 3.87 -13.57 -0.63
N ARG A 179 4.22 -13.34 0.64
CA ARG A 179 4.49 -14.43 1.60
C ARG A 179 3.22 -15.04 2.19
N ASN A 180 2.18 -14.22 2.40
CA ASN A 180 1.00 -14.59 3.18
C ASN A 180 -0.31 -14.43 2.40
N ARG A 181 -0.28 -13.85 1.19
CA ARG A 181 -1.43 -13.53 0.35
C ARG A 181 -1.21 -14.12 -1.04
N LEU A 182 -1.45 -15.41 -1.15
CA LEU A 182 -1.23 -16.18 -2.38
C LEU A 182 -2.53 -16.42 -3.16
N GLY A 183 -3.66 -15.83 -2.69
CA GLY A 183 -4.97 -15.99 -3.31
C GLY A 183 -5.78 -17.15 -2.73
N ASN A 184 -6.80 -17.57 -3.47
CA ASN A 184 -7.71 -18.65 -3.09
C ASN A 184 -7.22 -20.00 -3.61
N ALA A 185 -7.60 -21.05 -2.90
CA ALA A 185 -7.36 -22.45 -3.26
C ALA A 185 -8.68 -23.20 -3.39
N SER A 186 -8.70 -24.23 -4.21
CA SER A 186 -9.83 -25.16 -4.31
C SER A 186 -9.77 -26.29 -3.27
N ALA A 187 -8.87 -26.21 -2.30
CA ALA A 187 -8.63 -27.22 -1.27
C ALA A 187 -8.33 -26.57 0.08
N GLY A 188 -8.28 -27.35 1.12
CA GLY A 188 -7.95 -26.93 2.48
C GLY A 188 -8.98 -26.00 3.08
N THR A 189 -8.58 -24.79 3.47
CA THR A 189 -9.47 -23.75 4.01
C THR A 189 -10.07 -22.84 2.93
N GLY A 190 -9.82 -23.11 1.63
CA GLY A 190 -10.17 -22.20 0.55
C GLY A 190 -9.15 -21.06 0.33
N LYS A 191 -8.12 -21.01 1.17
CA LYS A 191 -7.00 -20.07 1.07
C LYS A 191 -5.74 -20.81 0.63
N LEU A 192 -4.97 -20.22 -0.26
CA LEU A 192 -3.67 -20.74 -0.64
C LEU A 192 -2.61 -20.32 0.39
N ASP A 193 -1.97 -21.32 1.03
CA ASP A 193 -0.97 -21.11 2.07
C ASP A 193 0.46 -21.18 1.52
N GLY A 194 0.68 -21.96 0.47
CA GLY A 194 1.98 -22.10 -0.15
C GLY A 194 1.92 -22.50 -1.62
N TYR A 195 3.07 -22.50 -2.27
CA TYR A 195 3.22 -23.06 -3.61
C TYR A 195 4.46 -23.97 -3.67
N ALA A 196 4.43 -24.87 -4.64
CA ALA A 196 5.54 -25.78 -4.90
C ALA A 196 5.67 -26.02 -6.40
N ILE A 197 6.84 -26.52 -6.81
CA ILE A 197 7.08 -26.98 -8.19
C ILE A 197 7.55 -28.41 -8.22
N VAL A 198 7.04 -29.15 -9.20
CA VAL A 198 7.42 -30.55 -9.50
C VAL A 198 7.78 -30.66 -10.99
N PRO A 199 8.43 -31.72 -11.45
CA PRO A 199 8.61 -31.98 -12.88
C PRO A 199 7.28 -32.06 -13.61
N GLU A 200 7.25 -31.65 -14.87
CA GLU A 200 6.07 -31.76 -15.74
C GLU A 200 5.55 -33.21 -15.85
N THR A 201 6.45 -34.19 -15.78
CA THR A 201 6.16 -35.62 -15.84
C THR A 201 5.38 -36.17 -14.65
N ASP A 202 5.28 -35.42 -13.54
CA ASP A 202 4.47 -35.81 -12.37
C ASP A 202 2.97 -35.59 -12.56
N PHE A 203 2.55 -34.89 -13.65
CA PHE A 203 1.15 -34.73 -13.98
C PHE A 203 0.66 -35.86 -14.88
N THR A 204 -0.55 -36.35 -14.62
CA THR A 204 -1.18 -37.48 -15.34
C THR A 204 -2.07 -37.04 -16.50
N THR A 205 -2.43 -35.74 -16.54
CA THR A 205 -3.29 -35.16 -17.57
C THR A 205 -2.48 -34.73 -18.79
N ASN A 206 -3.11 -34.80 -19.98
CA ASN A 206 -2.53 -34.32 -21.23
C ASN A 206 -2.92 -32.87 -21.57
N ASP A 207 -4.02 -32.38 -21.00
CA ASP A 207 -4.51 -31.02 -21.25
C ASP A 207 -3.90 -30.06 -20.22
N TYR A 208 -3.35 -28.95 -20.71
CA TYR A 208 -2.70 -27.96 -19.86
C TYR A 208 -3.69 -27.12 -19.06
N MET A 209 -3.27 -26.62 -17.90
CA MET A 209 -4.10 -25.80 -17.01
C MET A 209 -3.88 -24.31 -17.21
N ILE A 210 -2.66 -23.94 -17.64
CA ILE A 210 -2.25 -22.54 -17.83
C ILE A 210 -1.41 -22.40 -19.09
N ALA A 211 -1.64 -21.32 -19.84
CA ALA A 211 -0.74 -20.88 -20.91
C ALA A 211 -0.18 -19.50 -20.55
N ARG A 212 1.14 -19.40 -20.44
CA ARG A 212 1.87 -18.18 -20.15
C ARG A 212 2.34 -17.54 -21.44
N ILE A 213 2.00 -16.29 -21.65
CA ILE A 213 2.23 -15.54 -22.88
C ILE A 213 3.16 -14.38 -22.58
N ARG A 214 4.23 -14.25 -23.38
CA ARG A 214 5.18 -13.16 -23.28
C ARG A 214 5.39 -12.48 -24.63
N TYR A 215 5.29 -11.15 -24.63
CA TYR A 215 5.45 -10.32 -25.83
C TYR A 215 6.86 -9.72 -25.88
N LYS A 216 7.64 -10.01 -26.93
CA LYS A 216 9.04 -9.52 -27.08
C LYS A 216 9.12 -8.01 -27.26
N ASP A 217 8.10 -7.38 -27.84
CA ASP A 217 8.02 -5.92 -27.99
C ASP A 217 7.81 -5.18 -26.67
N LEU A 218 7.40 -5.91 -25.61
CA LEU A 218 7.25 -5.37 -24.25
C LEU A 218 8.48 -5.59 -23.37
N GLU A 219 9.49 -6.32 -23.83
CA GLU A 219 10.66 -6.68 -23.01
C GLU A 219 11.43 -5.47 -22.43
N ASN A 220 11.42 -4.35 -23.14
CA ASN A 220 12.10 -3.12 -22.73
C ASN A 220 11.13 -2.02 -22.27
N VAL A 221 9.84 -2.33 -22.16
CA VAL A 221 8.83 -1.43 -21.61
C VAL A 221 8.68 -1.75 -20.12
N SER A 222 8.74 -0.71 -19.29
CA SER A 222 8.57 -0.89 -17.84
C SER A 222 7.20 -1.48 -17.52
N PRO A 223 7.11 -2.60 -16.78
CA PRO A 223 5.83 -3.20 -16.41
C PRO A 223 5.00 -2.30 -15.47
N PHE A 224 5.61 -1.25 -14.92
CA PHE A 224 4.97 -0.25 -14.07
C PHE A 224 4.61 1.03 -14.82
N SER A 225 4.61 1.03 -16.16
CA SER A 225 4.29 2.18 -16.99
C SER A 225 2.87 2.10 -17.55
N GLU A 226 2.27 3.26 -17.78
CA GLU A 226 0.97 3.37 -18.45
C GLU A 226 1.02 2.83 -19.88
N GLU A 227 2.17 2.96 -20.57
CA GLU A 227 2.38 2.38 -21.90
C GLU A 227 2.23 0.86 -21.88
N TYR A 228 2.84 0.19 -20.90
CA TYR A 228 2.72 -1.26 -20.70
C TYR A 228 1.26 -1.66 -20.43
N ALA A 229 0.60 -0.97 -19.51
CA ALA A 229 -0.78 -1.24 -19.14
C ALA A 229 -1.73 -1.12 -20.37
N ASN A 230 -1.56 -0.07 -21.18
CA ASN A 230 -2.36 0.13 -22.40
C ASN A 230 -2.14 -1.00 -23.41
N LYS A 231 -0.88 -1.38 -23.69
CA LYS A 231 -0.55 -2.47 -24.62
C LYS A 231 -1.09 -3.81 -24.12
N ILE A 232 -0.98 -4.10 -22.82
CA ILE A 232 -1.55 -5.33 -22.24
C ILE A 232 -3.07 -5.36 -22.36
N SER A 233 -3.76 -4.25 -22.12
CA SER A 233 -5.20 -4.14 -22.29
C SER A 233 -5.64 -4.39 -23.74
N GLU A 234 -4.90 -3.85 -24.74
CA GLU A 234 -5.13 -4.13 -26.17
C GLU A 234 -4.94 -5.62 -26.48
N ARG A 235 -3.83 -6.21 -26.05
CA ARG A 235 -3.53 -7.64 -26.27
C ARG A 235 -4.56 -8.55 -25.62
N LYS A 236 -4.99 -8.20 -24.41
CA LYS A 236 -6.05 -8.92 -23.70
C LYS A 236 -7.36 -8.90 -24.48
N THR A 237 -7.72 -7.75 -25.05
CA THR A 237 -8.91 -7.59 -25.88
C THR A 237 -8.80 -8.40 -27.18
N GLU A 238 -7.64 -8.38 -27.85
CA GLU A 238 -7.37 -9.21 -29.04
C GLU A 238 -7.55 -10.71 -28.75
N LEU A 239 -7.05 -11.18 -27.60
CA LEU A 239 -7.17 -12.59 -27.18
C LEU A 239 -8.61 -12.96 -26.81
N LYS A 240 -9.34 -12.09 -26.14
CA LYS A 240 -10.75 -12.30 -25.82
C LYS A 240 -11.59 -12.44 -27.11
N GLU A 241 -11.35 -11.59 -28.10
CA GLU A 241 -12.05 -11.69 -29.39
C GLU A 241 -11.67 -12.97 -30.18
N LEU A 242 -10.38 -13.40 -30.08
CA LEU A 242 -9.91 -14.64 -30.70
C LEU A 242 -10.60 -15.88 -30.09
N PHE A 243 -10.90 -15.88 -28.81
CA PHE A 243 -11.51 -17.00 -28.08
C PHE A 243 -13.04 -16.88 -27.94
N LYS A 244 -13.66 -15.88 -28.54
CA LYS A 244 -15.07 -15.53 -28.32
C LYS A 244 -16.03 -16.70 -28.54
N ASP A 245 -15.81 -17.48 -29.60
CA ASP A 245 -16.68 -18.62 -30.01
C ASP A 245 -16.23 -19.96 -29.39
N GLU A 246 -15.09 -19.98 -28.71
CA GLU A 246 -14.47 -21.23 -28.25
C GLU A 246 -15.21 -21.85 -27.02
N PRO A 247 -15.82 -21.10 -26.11
CA PRO A 247 -16.63 -21.66 -25.02
C PRO A 247 -17.75 -22.57 -25.53
N GLU A 248 -18.50 -22.16 -26.53
CA GLU A 248 -19.60 -22.95 -27.06
C GLU A 248 -19.12 -24.19 -27.81
N LYS A 249 -18.06 -24.06 -28.61
CA LYS A 249 -17.46 -25.20 -29.33
C LYS A 249 -16.90 -26.25 -28.38
N ARG A 250 -16.17 -25.79 -27.35
CA ARG A 250 -15.60 -26.69 -26.34
C ARG A 250 -16.68 -27.38 -25.53
N LEU A 251 -17.76 -26.70 -25.17
CA LEU A 251 -18.91 -27.30 -24.50
C LEU A 251 -19.53 -28.40 -25.33
N ALA A 252 -19.74 -28.13 -26.63
CA ALA A 252 -20.29 -29.11 -27.58
C ALA A 252 -19.39 -30.36 -27.71
N GLU A 253 -18.07 -30.14 -27.77
CA GLU A 253 -17.08 -31.23 -27.79
C GLU A 253 -17.15 -32.10 -26.54
N ILE A 254 -17.09 -31.48 -25.33
CA ILE A 254 -17.15 -32.20 -24.05
C ILE A 254 -18.47 -32.99 -23.93
N LYS A 255 -19.60 -32.33 -24.24
CA LYS A 255 -20.91 -33.00 -24.23
C LYS A 255 -20.95 -34.20 -25.16
N SER A 256 -20.43 -34.06 -26.39
CA SER A 256 -20.38 -35.15 -27.35
C SER A 256 -19.51 -36.33 -26.88
N GLN A 257 -18.33 -36.05 -26.34
CA GLN A 257 -17.43 -37.08 -25.81
C GLN A 257 -18.04 -37.80 -24.60
N SER A 258 -18.59 -37.04 -23.63
CA SER A 258 -19.23 -37.58 -22.45
C SER A 258 -20.48 -38.41 -22.81
N GLN A 259 -21.29 -37.92 -23.76
CA GLN A 259 -22.47 -38.63 -24.23
C GLN A 259 -22.10 -39.98 -24.89
N ALA A 260 -20.99 -40.03 -25.67
CA ALA A 260 -20.49 -41.27 -26.26
C ALA A 260 -20.11 -42.30 -25.18
N GLN A 261 -19.41 -41.83 -24.11
CA GLN A 261 -19.02 -42.69 -22.97
C GLN A 261 -20.25 -43.23 -22.21
N ILE A 262 -21.20 -42.35 -21.91
CA ILE A 262 -22.46 -42.73 -21.24
C ILE A 262 -23.25 -43.72 -22.08
N THR A 263 -23.32 -43.50 -23.39
CA THR A 263 -24.01 -44.44 -24.32
C THR A 263 -23.36 -45.78 -24.32
N GLN A 264 -22.02 -45.85 -24.39
CA GLN A 264 -21.29 -47.10 -24.30
C GLN A 264 -21.54 -47.82 -22.95
N ALA A 265 -21.43 -47.12 -21.82
CA ALA A 265 -21.68 -47.67 -20.48
C ALA A 265 -23.14 -48.16 -20.34
N LYS A 266 -24.13 -47.48 -20.93
CA LYS A 266 -25.52 -47.96 -20.96
C LYS A 266 -25.64 -49.28 -21.74
N GLN A 267 -24.98 -49.40 -22.88
CA GLN A 267 -24.96 -50.66 -23.67
C GLN A 267 -24.32 -51.84 -22.93
N GLU A 268 -23.19 -51.56 -22.22
CA GLU A 268 -22.55 -52.59 -21.38
C GLU A 268 -23.45 -53.04 -20.24
N LEU A 269 -24.17 -52.07 -19.61
CA LEU A 269 -25.09 -52.34 -18.54
C LEU A 269 -26.32 -53.11 -18.99
N GLU A 270 -26.91 -52.79 -20.16
CA GLU A 270 -28.00 -53.56 -20.77
C GLU A 270 -27.58 -54.99 -21.10
N THR A 271 -26.34 -55.18 -21.57
CA THR A 271 -25.77 -56.49 -21.84
C THR A 271 -25.61 -57.28 -20.54
N ALA A 272 -25.11 -56.67 -19.47
CA ALA A 272 -24.98 -57.31 -18.17
C ALA A 272 -26.36 -57.66 -17.55
N LEU A 273 -27.36 -56.80 -17.73
CA LEU A 273 -28.74 -57.08 -17.32
C LEU A 273 -29.35 -58.25 -18.05
N ALA A 274 -29.19 -58.32 -19.36
CA ALA A 274 -29.66 -59.47 -20.16
C ALA A 274 -28.98 -60.79 -19.75
N GLN A 275 -27.66 -60.76 -19.51
CA GLN A 275 -26.91 -61.92 -19.01
C GLN A 275 -27.41 -62.38 -17.62
N THR A 276 -27.67 -61.43 -16.72
CA THR A 276 -28.15 -61.70 -15.36
C THR A 276 -29.59 -62.27 -15.40
N GLN A 277 -30.43 -61.81 -16.26
CA GLN A 277 -31.80 -62.34 -16.48
C GLN A 277 -31.76 -63.72 -17.08
N GLN A 278 -30.83 -63.96 -18.01
CA GLN A 278 -30.65 -65.33 -18.60
C GLN A 278 -30.12 -66.32 -17.53
N MET A 279 -29.23 -65.92 -16.64
CA MET A 279 -28.79 -66.75 -15.53
C MET A 279 -29.93 -67.07 -14.53
N ALA A 280 -30.77 -66.06 -14.25
CA ALA A 280 -31.93 -66.22 -13.39
C ALA A 280 -32.95 -67.29 -13.94
N THR A 281 -33.10 -67.40 -15.25
CA THR A 281 -33.98 -68.36 -15.89
C THR A 281 -33.33 -69.72 -16.01
N SER A 282 -32.02 -69.81 -16.14
CA SER A 282 -31.31 -71.08 -16.40
C SER A 282 -30.92 -71.81 -15.13
N ASN A 283 -30.76 -71.16 -13.97
CA ASN A 283 -30.32 -71.82 -12.72
C ASN A 283 -30.97 -71.20 -11.48
N PRO A 284 -32.17 -71.69 -11.09
CA PRO A 284 -32.91 -71.16 -9.92
C PRO A 284 -32.15 -71.27 -8.57
N ALA A 285 -31.14 -72.09 -8.49
CA ALA A 285 -30.34 -72.23 -7.26
C ALA A 285 -29.43 -71.08 -6.94
N GLU A 286 -29.16 -70.19 -7.87
CA GLU A 286 -28.32 -68.95 -7.74
C GLU A 286 -29.12 -67.67 -7.51
N ALA A 287 -30.35 -67.76 -7.02
CA ALA A 287 -31.23 -66.61 -6.83
C ALA A 287 -30.63 -65.49 -5.95
N ALA A 288 -29.75 -65.81 -5.01
CA ALA A 288 -29.10 -64.85 -4.14
C ALA A 288 -28.03 -63.99 -4.90
N SER A 289 -27.20 -64.67 -5.74
CA SER A 289 -26.19 -64.00 -6.57
C SER A 289 -26.81 -63.16 -7.69
N VAL A 290 -27.89 -63.64 -8.28
CA VAL A 290 -28.70 -62.87 -9.26
C VAL A 290 -29.30 -61.62 -8.63
N LYS A 291 -29.87 -61.73 -7.43
CA LYS A 291 -30.38 -60.55 -6.72
C LYS A 291 -29.29 -59.56 -6.41
N GLU A 292 -28.12 -59.98 -5.97
CA GLU A 292 -26.98 -59.09 -5.72
C GLU A 292 -26.50 -58.42 -7.03
N ALA A 293 -26.38 -59.16 -8.11
CA ALA A 293 -26.01 -58.59 -9.42
C ALA A 293 -27.05 -57.57 -9.93
N THR A 294 -28.35 -57.87 -9.79
CA THR A 294 -29.42 -56.96 -10.17
C THR A 294 -29.34 -55.66 -9.35
N THR A 295 -29.14 -55.74 -8.04
CA THR A 295 -29.00 -54.55 -7.20
C THR A 295 -27.78 -53.68 -7.60
N LYS A 296 -26.65 -54.30 -7.97
CA LYS A 296 -25.47 -53.58 -8.49
C LYS A 296 -25.74 -52.90 -9.83
N ILE A 297 -26.48 -53.58 -10.70
CA ILE A 297 -26.89 -53.03 -12.02
C ILE A 297 -27.82 -51.85 -11.83
N GLU A 298 -28.84 -51.94 -10.96
CA GLU A 298 -29.74 -50.83 -10.64
C GLU A 298 -28.99 -49.61 -10.05
N ALA A 299 -28.06 -49.87 -9.13
CA ALA A 299 -27.21 -48.80 -8.57
C ALA A 299 -26.37 -48.13 -9.67
N LYS A 300 -25.78 -48.90 -10.59
CA LYS A 300 -25.00 -48.37 -11.72
C LYS A 300 -25.86 -47.62 -12.74
N GLN A 301 -27.09 -48.09 -12.96
CA GLN A 301 -28.03 -47.37 -13.82
C GLN A 301 -28.38 -46.01 -13.26
N LYS A 302 -28.64 -45.91 -11.97
CA LYS A 302 -28.88 -44.61 -11.29
C LYS A 302 -27.67 -43.70 -11.36
N GLU A 303 -26.45 -44.20 -11.16
CA GLU A 303 -25.20 -43.46 -11.32
C GLU A 303 -25.05 -42.90 -12.76
N LEU A 304 -25.45 -43.69 -13.80
CA LEU A 304 -25.41 -43.23 -15.19
C LEU A 304 -26.49 -42.16 -15.50
N GLU A 305 -27.67 -42.26 -14.89
CA GLU A 305 -28.71 -41.23 -15.01
C GLU A 305 -28.27 -39.90 -14.36
N GLU A 306 -27.66 -40.00 -13.20
CA GLU A 306 -27.07 -38.83 -12.51
C GLU A 306 -25.94 -38.21 -13.37
N SER A 307 -25.07 -39.03 -13.94
CA SER A 307 -24.00 -38.59 -14.83
C SER A 307 -24.55 -37.91 -16.11
N GLN A 308 -25.64 -38.47 -16.68
CA GLN A 308 -26.30 -37.86 -17.82
C GLN A 308 -26.85 -36.46 -17.48
N ALA A 309 -27.52 -36.34 -16.34
CA ALA A 309 -28.04 -35.05 -15.88
C ALA A 309 -26.92 -34.01 -15.63
N MET A 310 -25.76 -34.45 -15.10
CA MET A 310 -24.59 -33.59 -14.96
C MET A 310 -24.09 -33.09 -16.32
N VAL A 311 -23.93 -33.99 -17.33
CA VAL A 311 -23.45 -33.62 -18.67
C VAL A 311 -24.44 -32.67 -19.37
N ASP A 312 -25.73 -32.88 -19.22
CA ASP A 312 -26.76 -32.04 -19.85
C ASP A 312 -26.71 -30.60 -19.31
N ASN A 313 -26.37 -30.46 -18.02
CA ASN A 313 -26.31 -29.21 -17.29
C ASN A 313 -24.91 -28.59 -17.18
N LEU A 314 -23.87 -29.14 -17.86
CA LEU A 314 -22.52 -28.55 -17.86
C LEU A 314 -22.55 -27.10 -18.35
N PRO A 315 -22.02 -26.14 -17.59
CA PRO A 315 -21.86 -24.78 -18.07
C PRO A 315 -20.76 -24.70 -19.15
N ALA A 316 -20.84 -23.66 -19.98
CA ALA A 316 -19.78 -23.41 -20.95
C ALA A 316 -18.46 -23.10 -20.22
N PRO A 317 -17.30 -23.55 -20.74
CA PRO A 317 -16.00 -23.23 -20.15
C PRO A 317 -15.77 -21.71 -20.16
N SER A 318 -15.05 -21.23 -19.17
CA SER A 318 -14.62 -19.85 -19.13
C SER A 318 -13.12 -19.77 -19.45
N TYR A 319 -12.78 -18.96 -20.46
CA TYR A 319 -11.40 -18.64 -20.81
C TYR A 319 -11.03 -17.29 -20.25
N GLN A 320 -10.23 -17.28 -19.17
CA GLN A 320 -9.86 -16.06 -18.47
C GLN A 320 -8.42 -15.66 -18.82
N PHE A 321 -8.27 -14.45 -19.37
CA PHE A 321 -6.97 -13.85 -19.66
C PHE A 321 -6.59 -12.89 -18.53
N TYR A 322 -5.52 -13.23 -17.84
CA TYR A 322 -5.03 -12.48 -16.70
C TYR A 322 -3.73 -11.77 -17.02
N SER A 323 -3.65 -10.49 -16.73
CA SER A 323 -2.39 -9.76 -16.65
C SER A 323 -1.62 -10.13 -15.37
N ARG A 324 -0.37 -9.66 -15.23
CA ARG A 324 0.41 -9.83 -13.98
C ARG A 324 -0.29 -9.31 -12.75
N ARG A 325 -1.23 -8.38 -12.89
CA ARG A 325 -2.00 -7.76 -11.82
C ARG A 325 -3.25 -8.54 -11.43
N GLU A 326 -3.75 -9.36 -12.33
CA GLU A 326 -5.04 -10.02 -12.23
C GLU A 326 -4.92 -11.53 -12.01
N ILE A 327 -3.77 -12.14 -12.32
CA ILE A 327 -3.59 -13.60 -12.13
C ILE A 327 -3.86 -13.99 -10.67
N PRO A 328 -4.62 -15.07 -10.40
CA PRO A 328 -4.88 -15.52 -9.03
C PRO A 328 -3.59 -15.69 -8.23
N GLY A 329 -3.47 -14.96 -7.11
CA GLY A 329 -2.24 -14.89 -6.30
C GLY A 329 -1.33 -13.69 -6.60
N SER A 330 -1.71 -12.81 -7.52
CA SER A 330 -0.93 -11.61 -7.89
C SER A 330 -0.98 -10.47 -6.86
N GLU A 331 -1.62 -10.66 -5.71
CA GLU A 331 -1.76 -9.64 -4.67
C GLU A 331 -0.39 -9.07 -4.24
N GLY A 332 0.66 -9.89 -4.31
CA GLY A 332 2.03 -9.44 -4.05
C GLY A 332 2.57 -8.47 -5.11
N TYR A 333 2.27 -8.70 -6.40
CA TYR A 333 2.64 -7.77 -7.48
C TYR A 333 1.91 -6.44 -7.34
N VAL A 334 0.59 -6.49 -7.13
CA VAL A 334 -0.25 -5.30 -6.92
C VAL A 334 0.22 -4.51 -5.71
N ALA A 335 0.55 -5.18 -4.60
CA ALA A 335 1.10 -4.54 -3.41
C ALA A 335 2.45 -3.88 -3.68
N TYR A 336 3.35 -4.55 -4.40
CA TYR A 336 4.67 -3.99 -4.74
C TYR A 336 4.54 -2.73 -5.59
N GLU A 337 3.72 -2.76 -6.62
CA GLU A 337 3.46 -1.62 -7.48
C GLU A 337 2.76 -0.48 -6.74
N SER A 338 1.76 -0.79 -5.93
CA SER A 338 1.09 0.20 -5.07
C SER A 338 2.09 0.89 -4.14
N ASN A 339 3.01 0.13 -3.53
CA ASN A 339 4.06 0.68 -2.68
C ASN A 339 5.00 1.61 -3.45
N ILE A 340 5.38 1.26 -4.69
CA ILE A 340 6.17 2.12 -5.58
C ILE A 340 5.46 3.45 -5.82
N ASN A 341 4.15 3.41 -6.12
CA ASN A 341 3.34 4.58 -6.41
C ASN A 341 3.12 5.45 -5.16
N ILE A 342 2.82 4.84 -4.02
CA ILE A 342 2.70 5.54 -2.72
C ILE A 342 3.99 6.30 -2.39
N ILE A 343 5.15 5.64 -2.53
CA ILE A 343 6.44 6.29 -2.28
C ILE A 343 6.70 7.41 -3.28
N HIS A 344 6.33 7.20 -4.56
CA HIS A 344 6.42 8.24 -5.58
C HIS A 344 5.62 9.48 -5.17
N ASP A 345 4.35 9.32 -4.78
CA ASP A 345 3.45 10.41 -4.41
C ASP A 345 3.89 11.12 -3.13
N VAL A 346 4.25 10.36 -2.10
CA VAL A 346 4.83 10.91 -0.86
C VAL A 346 6.12 11.69 -1.15
N SER A 347 6.95 11.20 -2.09
CA SER A 347 8.20 11.86 -2.49
C SER A 347 8.01 13.19 -3.22
N ASN A 348 6.82 13.44 -3.77
CA ASN A 348 6.49 14.71 -4.41
C ASN A 348 6.09 15.80 -3.40
N ILE A 349 5.56 15.41 -2.25
CA ILE A 349 4.96 16.33 -1.28
C ILE A 349 5.87 16.54 -0.08
N PHE A 350 6.20 15.46 0.61
CA PHE A 350 6.85 15.50 1.92
C PHE A 350 8.25 16.11 1.90
N PRO A 351 9.16 15.73 0.97
CA PRO A 351 10.48 16.31 0.89
C PRO A 351 10.49 17.80 0.52
N VAL A 352 9.52 18.21 -0.31
CA VAL A 352 9.40 19.62 -0.72
C VAL A 352 9.08 20.49 0.49
N ALA A 353 8.12 20.06 1.33
CA ALA A 353 7.78 20.76 2.56
C ALA A 353 8.95 20.76 3.56
N LEU A 354 9.62 19.63 3.76
CA LEU A 354 10.82 19.52 4.61
C LEU A 354 11.95 20.43 4.13
N TYR A 355 12.24 20.41 2.83
CA TYR A 355 13.32 21.19 2.25
C TYR A 355 13.03 22.68 2.29
N PHE A 356 11.78 23.09 2.02
CA PHE A 356 11.33 24.48 2.14
C PHE A 356 11.55 25.01 3.56
N MET A 357 11.22 24.22 4.58
CA MET A 357 11.44 24.59 5.98
C MET A 357 12.94 24.74 6.29
N ALA A 358 13.75 23.77 5.85
CA ALA A 358 15.20 23.83 6.03
C ALA A 358 15.81 25.08 5.34
N ALA A 359 15.36 25.37 4.12
CA ALA A 359 15.79 26.53 3.34
C ALA A 359 15.42 27.85 4.02
N LEU A 360 14.17 27.97 4.50
CA LEU A 360 13.68 29.17 5.18
C LEU A 360 14.49 29.47 6.46
N VAL A 361 14.74 28.44 7.27
CA VAL A 361 15.54 28.60 8.51
C VAL A 361 16.99 28.95 8.17
N THR A 362 17.56 28.32 7.15
CA THR A 362 18.92 28.62 6.67
C THR A 362 19.01 30.04 6.15
N PHE A 363 18.03 30.50 5.36
CA PHE A 363 17.95 31.86 4.85
C PHE A 363 18.06 32.87 5.97
N VAL A 364 17.25 32.73 7.02
CA VAL A 364 17.23 33.67 8.14
C VAL A 364 18.51 33.57 8.97
N THR A 365 19.02 32.37 9.19
CA THR A 365 20.26 32.14 9.94
C THR A 365 21.45 32.79 9.26
N MET A 366 21.55 32.69 7.94
CA MET A 366 22.58 33.33 7.14
C MET A 366 22.45 34.87 7.15
N GLY A 367 21.23 35.37 7.01
CA GLY A 367 20.97 36.81 7.13
C GLY A 367 21.45 37.39 8.47
N ARG A 368 21.15 36.69 9.56
CA ARG A 368 21.61 37.07 10.90
C ARG A 368 23.11 36.99 11.05
N PHE A 369 23.73 35.98 10.50
CA PHE A 369 25.20 35.88 10.54
C PHE A 369 25.88 37.09 9.89
N VAL A 370 25.34 37.58 8.77
CA VAL A 370 25.87 38.77 8.11
C VAL A 370 25.67 40.03 8.97
N GLU A 371 24.49 40.21 9.58
CA GLU A 371 24.18 41.34 10.47
C GLU A 371 25.10 41.37 11.71
N GLU A 372 25.39 40.24 12.34
CA GLU A 372 26.30 40.13 13.49
C GLU A 372 27.76 40.51 13.12
N GLU A 373 28.23 40.09 11.95
CA GLU A 373 29.57 40.38 11.44
C GLU A 373 29.71 41.79 10.81
N ARG A 374 28.64 42.60 10.86
CA ARG A 374 28.56 43.93 10.21
C ARG A 374 29.68 44.89 10.67
N GLY A 375 29.97 44.93 11.96
CA GLY A 375 31.04 45.75 12.52
C GLY A 375 32.42 45.39 11.96
N LYS A 376 32.74 44.11 11.93
CA LYS A 376 33.99 43.60 11.31
C LYS A 376 34.04 43.89 9.81
N ALA A 377 32.91 43.76 9.11
CA ALA A 377 32.81 44.13 7.70
C ALA A 377 33.08 45.64 7.51
N GLY A 378 32.59 46.50 8.41
CA GLY A 378 32.87 47.94 8.46
C GLY A 378 34.38 48.26 8.64
N ILE A 379 35.03 47.53 9.56
CA ILE A 379 36.50 47.66 9.77
C ILE A 379 37.26 47.29 8.49
N PHE A 380 36.90 46.17 7.82
CA PHE A 380 37.56 45.77 6.58
C PHE A 380 37.34 46.80 5.47
N ASN A 381 36.15 47.39 5.40
CA ASN A 381 35.82 48.44 4.41
C ASN A 381 36.62 49.70 4.69
N ALA A 382 36.72 50.14 5.97
CA ALA A 382 37.54 51.27 6.38
C ALA A 382 39.05 51.04 6.11
N LEU A 383 39.53 49.80 6.18
CA LEU A 383 40.90 49.41 5.83
C LEU A 383 41.13 49.28 4.30
N GLY A 384 40.17 49.65 3.43
CA GLY A 384 40.29 49.66 1.99
C GLY A 384 40.01 48.33 1.27
N TYR A 385 39.39 47.33 1.95
CA TYR A 385 38.90 46.13 1.25
C TYR A 385 37.64 46.46 0.47
N SER A 386 37.61 45.99 -0.78
CA SER A 386 36.43 46.16 -1.64
C SER A 386 35.24 45.41 -1.11
N ASN A 387 34.02 45.94 -1.27
CA ASN A 387 32.77 45.30 -0.87
C ASN A 387 32.66 43.89 -1.42
N SER A 388 33.11 43.65 -2.65
CA SER A 388 33.11 42.32 -3.26
C SER A 388 33.94 41.30 -2.43
N ARG A 389 35.11 41.67 -1.93
CA ARG A 389 35.94 40.78 -1.09
C ARG A 389 35.28 40.45 0.26
N ILE A 390 34.61 41.44 0.84
CA ILE A 390 33.89 41.26 2.10
C ILE A 390 32.68 40.35 1.90
N ILE A 391 31.93 40.52 0.79
CA ILE A 391 30.83 39.64 0.42
C ILE A 391 31.29 38.20 0.20
N HIS A 392 32.45 38.00 -0.46
CA HIS A 392 32.99 36.66 -0.70
C HIS A 392 33.21 35.87 0.59
N LYS A 393 33.54 36.51 1.72
CA LYS A 393 33.66 35.83 3.03
C LYS A 393 32.38 35.14 3.41
N PHE A 394 31.23 35.82 3.29
CA PHE A 394 29.91 35.29 3.64
C PHE A 394 29.43 34.24 2.63
N VAL A 395 29.70 34.46 1.36
CA VAL A 395 29.41 33.50 0.28
C VAL A 395 30.18 32.19 0.48
N ILE A 396 31.47 32.27 0.80
CA ILE A 396 32.30 31.09 1.08
C ILE A 396 31.77 30.33 2.29
N TYR A 397 31.35 31.05 3.35
CA TYR A 397 30.76 30.44 4.52
C TYR A 397 29.48 29.67 4.16
N GLY A 398 28.56 30.30 3.42
CA GLY A 398 27.33 29.67 2.95
C GLY A 398 27.61 28.47 2.01
N LEU A 399 28.61 28.59 1.14
CA LEU A 399 29.00 27.56 0.20
C LEU A 399 29.54 26.32 0.90
N ILE A 400 30.50 26.47 1.84
CA ILE A 400 31.10 25.35 2.57
C ILE A 400 30.02 24.63 3.43
N THR A 401 29.21 25.39 4.17
CA THR A 401 28.17 24.82 5.02
C THR A 401 27.10 24.09 4.21
N SER A 402 26.71 24.62 3.06
CA SER A 402 25.74 24.00 2.16
C SER A 402 26.33 22.75 1.51
N ILE A 403 27.54 22.82 0.95
CA ILE A 403 28.17 21.65 0.30
C ILE A 403 28.36 20.51 1.31
N THR A 404 28.89 20.78 2.49
CA THR A 404 29.12 19.73 3.50
C THR A 404 27.81 19.09 3.94
N GLY A 405 26.77 19.87 4.24
CA GLY A 405 25.46 19.37 4.63
C GLY A 405 24.79 18.60 3.49
N THR A 406 24.72 19.18 2.29
CA THR A 406 24.10 18.54 1.14
C THR A 406 24.81 17.22 0.76
N THR A 407 26.17 17.19 0.79
CA THR A 407 26.93 15.97 0.51
C THR A 407 26.59 14.85 1.49
N ALA A 408 26.55 15.15 2.80
CA ALA A 408 26.16 14.18 3.82
C ALA A 408 24.71 13.69 3.58
N GLY A 409 23.79 14.60 3.28
CA GLY A 409 22.39 14.28 2.98
C GLY A 409 22.22 13.46 1.70
N VAL A 410 22.98 13.77 0.66
CA VAL A 410 22.96 13.04 -0.62
C VAL A 410 23.49 11.61 -0.45
N ILE A 411 24.61 11.43 0.25
CA ILE A 411 25.20 10.10 0.47
C ILE A 411 24.22 9.23 1.29
N THR A 412 23.76 9.74 2.43
CA THR A 412 22.83 9.01 3.28
C THR A 412 21.45 8.82 2.63
N GLY A 413 21.00 9.78 1.80
CA GLY A 413 19.75 9.69 1.05
C GLY A 413 19.77 8.63 -0.05
N HIS A 414 20.88 8.46 -0.78
CA HIS A 414 20.98 7.40 -1.80
C HIS A 414 21.12 5.99 -1.20
N THR A 415 21.56 5.87 0.06
CA THR A 415 21.88 4.57 0.66
C THR A 415 20.90 4.19 1.77
N LEU A 416 20.83 4.96 2.84
CA LEU A 416 20.14 4.58 4.06
C LEU A 416 18.62 4.50 3.88
N LEU A 417 18.00 5.57 3.37
CA LEU A 417 16.54 5.68 3.32
C LEU A 417 15.90 4.67 2.36
N PRO A 418 16.42 4.46 1.13
CA PRO A 418 15.89 3.43 0.24
C PRO A 418 15.98 2.02 0.81
N ILE A 419 17.10 1.67 1.48
CA ILE A 419 17.27 0.37 2.14
C ILE A 419 16.28 0.19 3.29
N LEU A 420 16.10 1.21 4.14
CA LEU A 420 15.16 1.16 5.25
C LEU A 420 13.73 0.92 4.75
N ILE A 421 13.30 1.66 3.72
CA ILE A 421 11.97 1.53 3.14
C ILE A 421 11.81 0.16 2.47
N HIS A 422 12.78 -0.29 1.68
CA HIS A 422 12.71 -1.61 1.03
C HIS A 422 12.61 -2.74 2.06
N ASN A 423 13.39 -2.70 3.13
CA ASN A 423 13.35 -3.73 4.18
C ASN A 423 12.00 -3.78 4.91
N THR A 424 11.26 -2.68 4.94
CA THR A 424 9.90 -2.64 5.48
C THR A 424 8.96 -3.57 4.70
N TYR A 425 9.10 -3.60 3.37
CA TYR A 425 8.25 -4.43 2.50
C TYR A 425 8.73 -5.89 2.39
N LYS A 426 9.99 -6.16 2.70
CA LYS A 426 10.57 -7.51 2.62
C LYS A 426 9.92 -8.50 3.60
N SER A 427 9.29 -8.04 4.66
CA SER A 427 8.55 -8.88 5.61
C SER A 427 7.30 -9.52 4.99
N ASP A 428 6.68 -8.87 4.01
CA ASP A 428 5.42 -9.28 3.37
C ASP A 428 5.61 -9.83 1.95
N LEU A 429 6.68 -9.41 1.28
CA LEU A 429 6.96 -9.77 -0.11
C LEU A 429 8.26 -10.58 -0.24
N GLN A 430 8.24 -11.54 -1.14
CA GLN A 430 9.44 -12.30 -1.58
C GLN A 430 10.14 -11.50 -2.66
N LEU A 431 10.89 -10.47 -2.24
CA LEU A 431 11.58 -9.57 -3.16
C LEU A 431 13.04 -9.97 -3.35
N PRO A 432 13.61 -9.73 -4.54
CA PRO A 432 15.03 -9.90 -4.81
C PRO A 432 15.88 -8.94 -3.98
N ALA A 433 17.21 -9.08 -4.07
CA ALA A 433 18.14 -8.12 -3.50
C ALA A 433 17.89 -6.73 -4.07
N PHE A 434 17.87 -5.71 -3.20
CA PHE A 434 17.56 -4.34 -3.59
C PHE A 434 18.74 -3.70 -4.34
N GLU A 435 18.48 -3.18 -5.52
CA GLU A 435 19.46 -2.50 -6.35
C GLU A 435 19.48 -1.00 -6.09
N LEU A 436 20.64 -0.49 -5.71
CA LEU A 436 20.88 0.93 -5.51
C LEU A 436 21.50 1.54 -6.76
N HIS A 437 20.83 2.52 -7.33
CA HIS A 437 21.32 3.30 -8.46
C HIS A 437 21.57 4.74 -8.05
N PHE A 438 22.62 5.34 -8.62
CA PHE A 438 22.95 6.74 -8.40
C PHE A 438 22.26 7.64 -9.43
N TYR A 439 21.47 8.62 -8.95
CA TYR A 439 20.71 9.54 -9.80
C TYR A 439 21.38 10.93 -9.83
N LEU A 440 22.25 11.17 -10.82
CA LEU A 440 23.00 12.42 -10.96
C LEU A 440 22.08 13.64 -11.07
N GLY A 441 21.00 13.56 -11.84
CA GLY A 441 20.06 14.66 -12.01
C GLY A 441 19.44 15.14 -10.69
N LEU A 442 18.96 14.21 -9.86
CA LEU A 442 18.41 14.53 -8.54
C LEU A 442 19.50 15.07 -7.59
N THR A 443 20.70 14.54 -7.68
CA THR A 443 21.86 15.01 -6.91
C THR A 443 22.17 16.46 -7.26
N LEU A 444 22.22 16.82 -8.53
CA LEU A 444 22.45 18.21 -8.99
C LEU A 444 21.35 19.15 -8.51
N VAL A 445 20.09 18.72 -8.54
CA VAL A 445 18.96 19.50 -8.00
C VAL A 445 19.13 19.75 -6.51
N ALA A 446 19.51 18.74 -5.71
CA ALA A 446 19.77 18.91 -4.28
C ALA A 446 20.90 19.90 -4.00
N PHE A 447 22.02 19.81 -4.73
CA PHE A 447 23.12 20.78 -4.61
C PHE A 447 22.71 22.20 -5.02
N LEU A 448 21.96 22.35 -6.12
CA LEU A 448 21.45 23.65 -6.56
C LEU A 448 20.54 24.26 -5.49
N LEU A 449 19.58 23.50 -4.98
CA LEU A 449 18.69 23.98 -3.93
C LEU A 449 19.45 24.31 -2.63
N GLY A 450 20.41 23.49 -2.25
CA GLY A 450 21.27 23.73 -1.09
C GLY A 450 22.06 25.02 -1.22
N LEU A 451 22.68 25.24 -2.37
CA LEU A 451 23.43 26.46 -2.67
C LEU A 451 22.50 27.69 -2.67
N LEU A 452 21.35 27.62 -3.32
CA LEU A 452 20.36 28.70 -3.33
C LEU A 452 19.89 29.05 -1.91
N SER A 453 19.69 28.03 -1.06
CA SER A 453 19.20 28.23 0.32
C SER A 453 20.21 28.91 1.25
N ALA A 454 21.51 28.73 1.04
CA ALA A 454 22.54 29.26 1.93
C ALA A 454 23.33 30.42 1.29
N VAL A 455 23.70 30.31 0.02
CA VAL A 455 24.57 31.31 -0.64
C VAL A 455 23.79 32.55 -1.07
N LEU A 456 22.57 32.37 -1.60
CA LEU A 456 21.74 33.51 -2.05
C LEU A 456 21.40 34.47 -0.92
N PRO A 457 20.95 34.03 0.28
CA PRO A 457 20.71 34.94 1.39
C PRO A 457 21.99 35.57 1.91
N ALA A 458 23.09 34.83 1.98
CA ALA A 458 24.38 35.37 2.37
C ALA A 458 24.82 36.52 1.46
N PHE A 459 24.70 36.36 0.16
CA PHE A 459 25.00 37.37 -0.83
C PHE A 459 24.05 38.56 -0.75
N ALA A 460 22.73 38.30 -0.74
CA ALA A 460 21.70 39.36 -0.76
C ALA A 460 21.77 40.24 0.49
N VAL A 461 21.92 39.65 1.69
CA VAL A 461 21.99 40.41 2.93
C VAL A 461 23.33 41.14 3.04
N ALA A 462 24.46 40.50 2.71
CA ALA A 462 25.77 41.14 2.72
C ALA A 462 25.83 42.31 1.74
N LYS A 463 25.28 42.17 0.51
CA LYS A 463 25.17 43.27 -0.46
C LYS A 463 24.35 44.43 0.08
N LYS A 464 23.23 44.16 0.74
CA LYS A 464 22.36 45.17 1.33
C LYS A 464 23.04 45.90 2.48
N GLU A 465 23.71 45.19 3.41
CA GLU A 465 24.40 45.79 4.55
C GLU A 465 25.59 46.65 4.09
N LEU A 466 26.40 46.17 3.14
CA LEU A 466 27.57 46.89 2.63
C LEU A 466 27.24 48.04 1.68
N TRP A 467 25.97 48.31 1.43
CA TRP A 467 25.53 49.54 0.77
C TRP A 467 25.65 50.77 1.69
N GLU A 468 25.69 50.55 3.00
CA GLU A 468 25.85 51.62 4.00
C GLU A 468 27.33 52.09 4.03
N LYS A 469 27.55 53.34 4.43
CA LYS A 469 28.90 53.92 4.55
C LYS A 469 29.71 53.22 5.67
N PRO A 470 31.04 53.11 5.57
CA PRO A 470 31.86 52.44 6.60
C PRO A 470 31.63 53.00 8.01
N SER A 471 31.45 54.30 8.16
CA SER A 471 31.16 54.95 9.44
C SER A 471 29.83 54.50 10.06
N GLN A 472 28.84 54.20 9.21
CA GLN A 472 27.52 53.67 9.65
C GLN A 472 27.58 52.18 10.00
N LEU A 473 28.45 51.45 9.32
CA LEU A 473 28.66 50.01 9.61
C LEU A 473 29.31 49.77 10.97
N LEU A 474 30.14 50.69 11.42
CA LEU A 474 30.81 50.62 12.73
C LEU A 474 29.87 50.99 13.89
N LEU A 475 28.78 51.67 13.63
CA LEU A 475 27.81 52.00 14.66
C LEU A 475 26.75 50.88 14.81
N PRO A 476 26.30 50.61 16.04
CA PRO A 476 25.15 49.74 16.25
C PRO A 476 23.94 50.24 15.48
N LYS A 477 23.18 49.36 14.89
CA LYS A 477 21.92 49.73 14.25
C LYS A 477 21.00 50.41 15.27
N PRO A 478 20.48 51.60 14.98
CA PRO A 478 19.53 52.25 15.86
C PRO A 478 18.31 51.33 16.04
N PRO A 479 17.78 51.26 17.27
CA PRO A 479 16.61 50.45 17.53
C PRO A 479 15.45 50.91 16.62
N ARG A 480 14.80 50.01 15.96
CA ARG A 480 13.64 50.30 15.12
C ARG A 480 12.58 51.03 15.95
N ALA A 481 12.07 52.14 15.42
CA ALA A 481 11.02 52.93 16.09
C ALA A 481 9.83 52.01 16.43
N GLY A 482 9.34 52.09 17.67
CA GLY A 482 8.20 51.33 18.13
C GLY A 482 6.92 51.79 17.46
N ALA A 483 6.39 51.01 16.52
CA ALA A 483 5.08 51.23 15.96
C ALA A 483 4.00 50.67 16.89
N LYS A 484 2.82 51.26 16.96
CA LYS A 484 1.64 50.70 17.60
C LYS A 484 1.33 49.35 16.97
N ILE A 485 1.21 48.31 17.81
CA ILE A 485 0.87 46.98 17.32
C ILE A 485 -0.64 46.79 17.18
N VAL A 486 -1.07 45.87 16.29
CA VAL A 486 -2.50 45.61 16.04
C VAL A 486 -3.21 45.18 17.35
N LEU A 487 -2.51 44.46 18.23
CA LEU A 487 -3.07 44.00 19.51
C LEU A 487 -3.42 45.18 20.46
N GLU A 488 -2.75 46.32 20.37
CA GLU A 488 -3.07 47.52 21.13
C GLU A 488 -4.44 48.13 20.73
N ARG A 489 -4.92 47.86 19.51
CA ARG A 489 -6.23 48.31 19.04
C ARG A 489 -7.36 47.51 19.68
N ILE A 490 -7.07 46.29 20.17
CA ILE A 490 -8.04 45.43 20.89
C ILE A 490 -7.95 45.79 22.38
N THR A 491 -8.52 46.94 22.74
CA THR A 491 -8.45 47.55 24.07
C THR A 491 -8.85 46.67 25.24
N PRO A 492 -9.92 45.78 25.15
CA PRO A 492 -10.28 44.92 26.29
C PRO A 492 -9.25 43.83 26.56
N LEU A 493 -8.61 43.28 25.52
CA LEU A 493 -7.54 42.28 25.65
C LEU A 493 -6.24 42.91 26.15
N TRP A 494 -5.87 44.05 25.59
CA TRP A 494 -4.66 44.81 25.95
C TRP A 494 -4.65 45.25 27.41
N LYS A 495 -5.79 45.70 27.97
CA LYS A 495 -5.90 46.12 29.37
C LYS A 495 -5.68 44.98 30.37
N ARG A 496 -6.06 43.73 30.00
CA ARG A 496 -5.93 42.54 30.86
C ARG A 496 -4.51 41.96 30.91
N LEU A 497 -3.66 42.35 29.98
CA LEU A 497 -2.27 41.83 29.92
C LEU A 497 -1.41 42.50 31.01
N SER A 498 -0.55 41.73 31.67
CA SER A 498 0.48 42.21 32.59
C SER A 498 1.52 43.07 31.85
N PHE A 499 2.30 43.85 32.57
CA PHE A 499 3.36 44.68 31.99
C PHE A 499 4.35 43.82 31.20
N THR A 500 4.78 42.71 31.73
CA THR A 500 5.73 41.78 31.05
C THR A 500 5.16 41.22 29.79
N GLU A 501 3.87 40.87 29.74
CA GLU A 501 3.20 40.39 28.54
C GLU A 501 3.09 41.46 27.47
N LYS A 502 2.74 42.71 27.84
CA LYS A 502 2.72 43.86 26.92
C LYS A 502 4.07 44.10 26.27
N VAL A 503 5.17 44.02 27.07
CA VAL A 503 6.54 44.18 26.56
C VAL A 503 6.87 43.00 25.62
N THR A 504 6.53 41.77 25.96
CA THR A 504 6.77 40.61 25.11
C THR A 504 6.04 40.72 23.79
N MET A 505 4.75 41.13 23.79
CA MET A 505 3.98 41.30 22.56
C MET A 505 4.56 42.42 21.68
N ARG A 506 4.95 43.54 22.27
CA ARG A 506 5.62 44.60 21.51
C ARG A 506 6.94 44.15 20.91
N ASN A 507 7.70 43.35 21.60
CA ASN A 507 8.95 42.76 21.10
C ASN A 507 8.74 41.77 19.97
N ILE A 508 7.73 40.90 20.06
CA ILE A 508 7.34 39.96 18.97
C ILE A 508 7.07 40.73 17.68
N PHE A 509 6.20 41.75 17.72
CA PHE A 509 5.81 42.49 16.52
C PHE A 509 6.86 43.50 16.04
N ARG A 510 7.79 43.90 16.92
CA ARG A 510 8.93 44.75 16.55
C ARG A 510 9.93 44.04 15.66
N TYR A 511 10.16 42.72 15.92
CA TYR A 511 11.10 41.87 15.18
C TYR A 511 10.36 40.87 14.28
N LYS A 512 9.63 41.38 13.30
CA LYS A 512 8.76 40.59 12.40
C LYS A 512 9.47 39.43 11.73
N GLN A 513 10.72 39.60 11.32
CA GLN A 513 11.48 38.54 10.67
C GLN A 513 11.68 37.34 11.61
N ARG A 514 11.98 37.55 12.89
CA ARG A 514 12.12 36.53 13.92
C ARG A 514 10.76 35.90 14.24
N MET A 515 9.72 36.74 14.35
CA MET A 515 8.35 36.26 14.54
C MET A 515 7.94 35.28 13.46
N PHE A 516 8.09 35.63 12.18
CA PHE A 516 7.76 34.74 11.06
C PHE A 516 8.61 33.48 11.04
N MET A 517 9.91 33.58 11.31
CA MET A 517 10.80 32.44 11.37
C MET A 517 10.37 31.41 12.42
N THR A 518 10.10 31.89 13.66
CA THR A 518 9.64 31.01 14.75
C THR A 518 8.27 30.42 14.43
N LEU A 519 7.34 31.26 13.97
CA LEU A 519 5.99 30.85 13.60
C LEU A 519 6.00 29.77 12.51
N PHE A 520 6.65 30.02 11.38
CA PHE A 520 6.73 29.06 10.28
C PHE A 520 7.55 27.83 10.62
N GLY A 521 8.62 27.98 11.43
CA GLY A 521 9.44 26.86 11.89
C GLY A 521 8.63 25.86 12.72
N VAL A 522 7.85 26.36 13.69
CA VAL A 522 6.97 25.53 14.51
C VAL A 522 5.79 25.02 13.69
N ALA A 523 5.12 25.89 12.94
CA ALA A 523 3.94 25.52 12.14
C ALA A 523 4.26 24.45 11.09
N GLY A 524 5.41 24.57 10.40
CA GLY A 524 5.83 23.56 9.43
C GLY A 524 6.17 22.21 10.07
N SER A 525 6.86 22.23 11.23
CA SER A 525 7.15 21.00 11.96
C SER A 525 5.88 20.32 12.45
N ILE A 526 4.93 21.09 13.00
CA ILE A 526 3.61 20.58 13.42
C ILE A 526 2.84 20.04 12.21
N ALA A 527 2.81 20.76 11.08
CA ALA A 527 2.08 20.35 9.89
C ALA A 527 2.57 18.99 9.36
N LEU A 528 3.89 18.77 9.32
CA LEU A 528 4.47 17.50 8.89
C LEU A 528 4.20 16.36 9.87
N LEU A 529 4.32 16.62 11.17
CA LEU A 529 3.99 15.64 12.22
C LEU A 529 2.50 15.29 12.19
N PHE A 530 1.64 16.30 12.05
CA PHE A 530 0.20 16.14 11.96
C PHE A 530 -0.19 15.31 10.73
N ALA A 531 0.35 15.63 9.55
CA ALA A 531 0.08 14.87 8.34
C ALA A 531 0.51 13.41 8.46
N GLY A 532 1.71 13.13 8.99
CA GLY A 532 2.18 11.78 9.21
C GLY A 532 1.31 10.98 10.20
N LEU A 533 1.02 11.56 11.36
CA LEU A 533 0.15 10.93 12.37
C LEU A 533 -1.31 10.82 11.90
N GLY A 534 -1.79 11.78 11.11
CA GLY A 534 -3.10 11.77 10.49
C GLY A 534 -3.27 10.59 9.53
N ILE A 535 -2.32 10.38 8.62
CA ILE A 535 -2.37 9.22 7.70
C ILE A 535 -2.30 7.91 8.49
N ARG A 536 -1.45 7.82 9.51
CA ARG A 536 -1.44 6.65 10.39
C ARG A 536 -2.81 6.41 11.03
N SER A 537 -3.48 7.45 11.53
CA SER A 537 -4.83 7.36 12.09
C SER A 537 -5.85 6.90 11.05
N SER A 538 -5.77 7.47 9.83
CA SER A 538 -6.66 7.15 8.70
C SER A 538 -6.59 5.69 8.24
N VAL A 539 -5.48 5.00 8.48
CA VAL A 539 -5.31 3.59 8.06
C VAL A 539 -5.44 2.60 9.22
N SER A 540 -5.17 3.02 10.46
CA SER A 540 -5.10 2.09 11.61
C SER A 540 -6.42 1.43 11.95
N ASN A 541 -7.54 2.09 11.71
CA ASN A 541 -8.88 1.64 12.09
C ASN A 541 -9.65 0.97 10.94
N LEU A 542 -9.05 0.85 9.74
CA LEU A 542 -9.73 0.33 8.56
C LEU A 542 -10.33 -1.07 8.77
N ASN A 543 -9.61 -1.96 9.47
CA ASN A 543 -10.10 -3.29 9.75
C ASN A 543 -11.33 -3.28 10.64
N GLN A 544 -11.31 -2.46 11.69
CA GLN A 544 -12.44 -2.34 12.60
C GLN A 544 -13.65 -1.76 11.88
N GLN A 545 -13.48 -0.65 11.19
CA GLN A 545 -14.54 0.01 10.45
C GLN A 545 -15.14 -0.89 9.36
N GLN A 546 -14.31 -1.63 8.61
CA GLN A 546 -14.80 -2.50 7.53
C GLN A 546 -15.51 -3.75 8.05
N PHE A 547 -14.95 -4.45 9.07
CA PHE A 547 -15.36 -5.80 9.47
C PHE A 547 -15.98 -5.91 10.86
N GLU A 548 -16.17 -4.80 11.57
CA GLU A 548 -16.94 -4.75 12.81
C GLU A 548 -18.13 -3.80 12.68
N ASP A 549 -17.92 -2.64 11.99
CA ASP A 549 -18.97 -1.62 11.90
C ASP A 549 -19.84 -1.75 10.64
N ILE A 550 -19.29 -2.30 9.52
CA ILE A 550 -20.00 -2.37 8.22
C ILE A 550 -20.35 -3.80 7.84
N ILE A 551 -19.38 -4.73 7.80
CA ILE A 551 -19.58 -6.13 7.40
C ILE A 551 -19.62 -7.01 8.64
N HIS A 552 -20.72 -7.71 8.88
CA HIS A 552 -20.97 -8.49 10.09
C HIS A 552 -20.93 -10.00 9.87
N TYR A 553 -20.87 -10.48 8.61
CA TYR A 553 -20.67 -11.90 8.31
C TYR A 553 -19.17 -12.26 8.29
N ASP A 554 -18.85 -13.53 8.57
CA ASP A 554 -17.46 -14.02 8.64
C ASP A 554 -16.97 -14.59 7.31
N MET A 555 -17.88 -15.18 6.52
CA MET A 555 -17.54 -15.78 5.23
C MET A 555 -18.71 -15.82 4.27
N ILE A 556 -18.40 -15.92 2.97
CA ILE A 556 -19.34 -16.20 1.88
C ILE A 556 -19.07 -17.63 1.41
N VAL A 557 -20.06 -18.49 1.45
CA VAL A 557 -20.03 -19.85 0.93
C VAL A 557 -20.75 -19.88 -0.41
N ALA A 558 -19.99 -20.00 -1.50
CA ALA A 558 -20.55 -20.05 -2.85
C ALA A 558 -20.87 -21.48 -3.24
N LYS A 559 -22.08 -21.70 -3.78
CA LYS A 559 -22.59 -23.00 -4.19
C LYS A 559 -22.28 -23.29 -5.65
N GLN A 560 -22.10 -24.54 -5.99
CA GLN A 560 -22.12 -24.96 -7.39
C GLN A 560 -23.53 -24.86 -7.98
N PRO A 561 -23.67 -24.43 -9.23
CA PRO A 561 -24.96 -24.44 -9.90
C PRO A 561 -25.46 -25.90 -10.13
N ASN A 562 -26.76 -26.11 -10.00
CA ASN A 562 -27.44 -27.37 -10.37
C ASN A 562 -26.99 -28.64 -9.60
N THR A 563 -26.81 -28.53 -8.29
CA THR A 563 -26.47 -29.68 -7.42
C THR A 563 -27.69 -30.52 -7.06
N SER A 564 -27.48 -31.79 -6.66
CA SER A 564 -28.55 -32.67 -6.24
C SER A 564 -29.13 -32.26 -4.87
N SER A 565 -30.40 -32.54 -4.64
CA SER A 565 -31.08 -32.24 -3.37
C SER A 565 -30.39 -32.87 -2.14
N ALA A 566 -29.75 -34.03 -2.29
CA ALA A 566 -29.02 -34.70 -1.22
C ALA A 566 -27.78 -33.93 -0.77
N LEU A 567 -27.02 -33.33 -1.72
CA LEU A 567 -25.87 -32.49 -1.43
C LEU A 567 -26.26 -31.17 -0.76
N ASP A 568 -27.40 -30.62 -1.17
CA ASP A 568 -27.95 -29.40 -0.54
C ASP A 568 -28.39 -29.65 0.91
N GLU A 569 -28.87 -30.88 1.24
CA GLU A 569 -29.15 -31.26 2.61
C GLU A 569 -27.86 -31.34 3.48
N GLU A 570 -26.74 -31.81 2.95
CA GLU A 570 -25.47 -31.84 3.68
C GLU A 570 -24.97 -30.44 3.99
N LEU A 571 -25.03 -29.54 3.03
CA LEU A 571 -24.70 -28.14 3.24
C LEU A 571 -25.62 -27.50 4.28
N THR A 572 -26.93 -27.75 4.20
CA THR A 572 -27.92 -27.22 5.14
C THR A 572 -27.65 -27.74 6.56
N LYS A 573 -27.33 -29.03 6.72
CA LYS A 573 -26.96 -29.61 8.02
C LYS A 573 -25.73 -28.92 8.63
N LEU A 574 -24.76 -28.54 7.79
CA LEU A 574 -23.58 -27.83 8.27
C LEU A 574 -23.88 -26.38 8.62
N LEU A 575 -24.74 -25.73 7.84
CA LEU A 575 -25.24 -24.35 8.11
C LEU A 575 -26.09 -24.30 9.39
N ASP A 576 -26.87 -25.35 9.68
CA ASP A 576 -27.70 -25.46 10.90
C ASP A 576 -26.91 -26.00 12.12
N SER A 577 -25.58 -26.17 11.98
CA SER A 577 -24.74 -26.65 13.07
C SER A 577 -24.59 -25.60 14.18
N LYS A 578 -24.22 -26.03 15.39
CA LYS A 578 -23.98 -25.16 16.55
C LYS A 578 -22.83 -24.18 16.36
N ASP A 579 -21.93 -24.45 15.42
CA ASP A 579 -20.78 -23.60 15.10
C ASP A 579 -21.20 -22.36 14.30
N VAL A 580 -22.34 -22.44 13.60
CA VAL A 580 -22.94 -21.32 12.83
C VAL A 580 -23.99 -20.63 13.70
N LYS A 581 -23.88 -19.31 13.85
CA LYS A 581 -24.83 -18.50 14.58
C LYS A 581 -26.08 -18.21 13.72
N GLU A 582 -25.86 -17.77 12.52
CA GLU A 582 -26.89 -17.42 11.54
C GLU A 582 -26.33 -17.41 10.11
N TYR A 583 -27.17 -17.61 9.13
CA TYR A 583 -26.81 -17.46 7.72
C TYR A 583 -27.94 -16.84 6.90
N LEU A 584 -27.58 -16.23 5.78
CA LEU A 584 -28.51 -15.62 4.84
C LEU A 584 -28.23 -16.10 3.42
N ASN A 585 -29.28 -16.58 2.74
CA ASN A 585 -29.18 -16.96 1.33
C ASN A 585 -29.21 -15.69 0.45
N VAL A 586 -28.21 -15.54 -0.42
CA VAL A 586 -28.08 -14.41 -1.32
C VAL A 586 -27.71 -14.88 -2.72
N HIS A 587 -27.93 -14.01 -3.72
CA HIS A 587 -27.26 -14.17 -5.00
C HIS A 587 -25.95 -13.35 -4.96
N PHE A 588 -24.84 -14.01 -5.25
CA PHE A 588 -23.52 -13.42 -5.31
C PHE A 588 -22.94 -13.61 -6.71
N GLU A 589 -22.49 -12.52 -7.32
CA GLU A 589 -21.72 -12.57 -8.56
C GLU A 589 -20.62 -11.50 -8.55
N THR A 590 -19.60 -11.70 -9.36
CA THR A 590 -18.53 -10.73 -9.57
C THR A 590 -18.73 -10.07 -10.92
N LEU A 591 -19.08 -8.78 -10.91
CA LEU A 591 -19.12 -7.94 -12.08
C LEU A 591 -17.76 -7.29 -12.33
N GLN A 592 -17.52 -6.83 -13.55
CA GLN A 592 -16.26 -6.24 -13.95
C GLN A 592 -16.45 -4.85 -14.56
N LYS A 593 -15.50 -3.95 -14.27
CA LYS A 593 -15.44 -2.62 -14.88
C LYS A 593 -13.98 -2.21 -15.05
N ILE A 594 -13.60 -1.81 -16.25
CA ILE A 594 -12.29 -1.21 -16.50
C ILE A 594 -12.31 0.20 -15.94
N ALA A 595 -11.42 0.48 -14.99
CA ALA A 595 -11.31 1.78 -14.31
C ALA A 595 -9.92 1.98 -13.69
N GLY A 596 -9.66 3.20 -13.22
CA GLY A 596 -8.37 3.58 -12.62
C GLY A 596 -7.34 4.07 -13.63
N SER A 597 -6.22 4.58 -13.12
CA SER A 597 -5.13 5.14 -13.94
C SER A 597 -4.48 4.13 -14.88
N ASN A 598 -4.47 2.87 -14.47
CA ASN A 598 -3.85 1.76 -15.23
C ASN A 598 -4.84 1.00 -16.11
N LYS A 599 -6.11 1.44 -16.18
CA LYS A 599 -7.19 0.77 -16.92
C LYS A 599 -7.33 -0.72 -16.55
N ASP A 600 -7.18 -1.04 -15.28
CA ASP A 600 -7.33 -2.40 -14.78
C ASP A 600 -8.79 -2.81 -14.73
N THR A 601 -9.02 -4.11 -14.84
CA THR A 601 -10.31 -4.70 -14.56
C THR A 601 -10.58 -4.64 -13.06
N GLN A 602 -11.51 -3.78 -12.64
CA GLN A 602 -11.99 -3.72 -11.27
C GLN A 602 -13.09 -4.74 -11.10
N GLU A 603 -12.90 -5.67 -10.17
CA GLU A 603 -13.91 -6.63 -9.76
C GLU A 603 -14.86 -5.97 -8.77
N ILE A 604 -16.15 -6.13 -8.99
CA ILE A 604 -17.22 -5.57 -8.18
C ILE A 604 -18.02 -6.73 -7.58
N SER A 605 -17.87 -6.95 -6.29
CA SER A 605 -18.67 -7.95 -5.55
C SER A 605 -20.12 -7.50 -5.48
N THR A 606 -20.99 -8.22 -6.16
CA THR A 606 -22.41 -7.90 -6.22
C THR A 606 -23.19 -8.83 -5.31
N LEU A 607 -23.87 -8.25 -4.33
CA LEU A 607 -24.73 -8.97 -3.39
C LEU A 607 -26.19 -8.58 -3.66
N VAL A 608 -27.01 -9.59 -4.02
CA VAL A 608 -28.42 -9.42 -4.26
C VAL A 608 -29.20 -10.11 -3.15
N PHE A 609 -30.03 -9.33 -2.46
CA PHE A 609 -30.84 -9.80 -1.35
C PHE A 609 -32.30 -10.01 -1.81
N ASN A 610 -32.97 -11.00 -1.24
CA ASN A 610 -34.38 -11.18 -1.52
C ASN A 610 -35.19 -10.01 -0.97
N ASP A 611 -36.27 -9.61 -1.64
CA ASP A 611 -37.11 -8.46 -1.24
C ASP A 611 -37.74 -8.62 0.14
N ARG A 612 -37.85 -9.87 0.67
CA ARG A 612 -38.39 -10.17 1.99
C ARG A 612 -37.36 -9.99 3.11
N ASP A 613 -36.07 -9.91 2.76
CA ASP A 613 -34.97 -9.92 3.71
C ASP A 613 -34.48 -8.50 4.07
N ASP A 614 -35.15 -7.45 3.60
CA ASP A 614 -34.75 -6.04 3.83
C ASP A 614 -34.42 -5.70 5.29
N LYS A 615 -35.12 -6.36 6.26
CA LYS A 615 -34.83 -6.17 7.68
C LYS A 615 -33.62 -6.93 8.19
N LEU A 616 -33.20 -7.94 7.45
CA LEU A 616 -32.04 -8.79 7.81
C LEU A 616 -30.73 -8.24 7.20
N VAL A 617 -30.80 -7.42 6.15
CA VAL A 617 -29.63 -6.86 5.49
C VAL A 617 -28.73 -6.14 6.48
N ASP A 618 -29.30 -5.31 7.36
CA ASP A 618 -28.55 -4.56 8.37
C ASP A 618 -27.81 -5.46 9.38
N SER A 619 -28.25 -6.72 9.58
CA SER A 619 -27.57 -7.69 10.44
C SER A 619 -26.30 -8.24 9.80
N TYR A 620 -26.19 -8.21 8.46
CA TYR A 620 -25.04 -8.71 7.70
C TYR A 620 -24.19 -7.60 7.09
N VAL A 621 -24.82 -6.49 6.66
CA VAL A 621 -24.12 -5.34 6.08
C VAL A 621 -24.83 -4.04 6.47
N SER A 622 -24.17 -3.19 7.21
CA SER A 622 -24.66 -1.84 7.57
C SER A 622 -24.47 -0.86 6.42
N LEU A 623 -25.53 -0.61 5.68
CA LEU A 623 -25.50 0.32 4.55
C LEU A 623 -25.81 1.74 5.01
N HIS A 624 -24.84 2.66 4.94
CA HIS A 624 -25.04 4.06 5.34
C HIS A 624 -24.17 5.02 4.52
N ASP A 625 -24.67 6.26 4.43
CA ASP A 625 -23.96 7.37 3.78
C ASP A 625 -23.03 8.05 4.80
N ARG A 626 -21.75 8.13 4.52
CA ARG A 626 -20.75 8.75 5.40
C ARG A 626 -21.07 10.20 5.75
N ASP A 627 -21.42 11.00 4.74
CA ASP A 627 -21.55 12.46 4.91
C ASP A 627 -22.79 12.82 5.73
N ARG A 628 -23.84 12.00 5.66
CA ARG A 628 -25.14 12.25 6.30
C ARG A 628 -25.46 11.31 7.45
N ASN A 629 -24.63 10.32 7.67
CA ASN A 629 -24.85 9.24 8.66
C ASN A 629 -26.27 8.65 8.58
N LYS A 630 -26.78 8.54 7.33
CA LYS A 630 -28.12 8.08 7.04
C LYS A 630 -28.10 6.63 6.59
N THR A 631 -28.87 5.78 7.23
CA THR A 631 -29.05 4.39 6.78
C THR A 631 -29.68 4.38 5.39
N LEU A 632 -29.07 3.63 4.48
CA LEU A 632 -29.54 3.42 3.12
C LEU A 632 -30.34 2.12 3.07
N LYS A 633 -31.45 2.14 2.34
CA LYS A 633 -32.28 0.95 2.11
C LYS A 633 -32.22 0.55 0.66
N LEU A 634 -32.24 -0.76 0.41
CA LEU A 634 -32.33 -1.29 -0.94
C LEU A 634 -33.65 -0.85 -1.59
N SER A 635 -33.61 -0.58 -2.88
CA SER A 635 -34.81 -0.09 -3.60
C SER A 635 -34.95 -0.77 -4.96
N ASN A 636 -36.19 -0.76 -5.49
CA ASN A 636 -36.49 -1.28 -6.83
C ASN A 636 -36.07 -0.32 -7.97
N ASP A 637 -35.46 0.83 -7.63
CA ASP A 637 -35.11 1.89 -8.59
C ASP A 637 -33.61 1.99 -8.90
N GLY A 638 -32.79 1.25 -8.18
CA GLY A 638 -31.33 1.26 -8.38
C GLY A 638 -30.56 0.47 -7.33
N ALA A 639 -29.25 0.35 -7.54
CA ALA A 639 -28.32 -0.30 -6.65
C ALA A 639 -27.57 0.70 -5.76
N ILE A 640 -27.07 0.23 -4.62
CA ILE A 640 -26.16 0.98 -3.74
C ILE A 640 -24.74 0.57 -4.08
N ILE A 641 -23.88 1.55 -4.34
CA ILE A 641 -22.47 1.35 -4.71
C ILE A 641 -21.53 1.78 -3.58
N SER A 642 -20.37 1.12 -3.46
CA SER A 642 -19.31 1.52 -2.53
C SER A 642 -18.73 2.90 -2.87
N GLU A 643 -18.42 3.71 -1.84
CA GLU A 643 -17.93 5.09 -1.96
C GLU A 643 -16.64 5.19 -2.79
N LYS A 644 -15.70 4.25 -2.62
CA LYS A 644 -14.46 4.24 -3.40
C LYS A 644 -14.72 4.08 -4.89
N MET A 645 -15.63 3.18 -5.27
CA MET A 645 -16.00 2.96 -6.68
C MET A 645 -16.69 4.19 -7.26
N ALA A 646 -17.58 4.83 -6.49
CA ALA A 646 -18.23 6.07 -6.91
C ALA A 646 -17.22 7.19 -7.16
N LYS A 647 -16.20 7.34 -6.30
CA LYS A 647 -15.10 8.31 -6.47
C LYS A 647 -14.22 7.98 -7.67
N LEU A 648 -13.85 6.70 -7.85
CA LEU A 648 -12.98 6.25 -8.94
C LEU A 648 -13.58 6.53 -10.31
N LEU A 649 -14.90 6.39 -10.43
CA LEU A 649 -15.65 6.64 -11.67
C LEU A 649 -16.33 8.01 -11.74
N ASN A 650 -16.15 8.85 -10.70
CA ASN A 650 -16.81 10.16 -10.56
C ASN A 650 -18.33 10.10 -10.69
N LEU A 651 -18.94 9.11 -10.04
CA LEU A 651 -20.40 8.85 -10.06
C LEU A 651 -21.12 9.49 -8.88
N LYS A 652 -22.36 9.86 -9.12
CA LYS A 652 -23.28 10.43 -8.11
C LYS A 652 -24.56 9.62 -8.04
N VAL A 653 -25.32 9.78 -6.97
CA VAL A 653 -26.68 9.20 -6.86
C VAL A 653 -27.55 9.71 -8.01
N GLY A 654 -28.15 8.79 -8.72
CA GLY A 654 -28.95 9.02 -9.95
C GLY A 654 -28.24 8.68 -11.25
N ASP A 655 -26.89 8.58 -11.25
CA ASP A 655 -26.11 8.20 -12.43
C ASP A 655 -26.29 6.71 -12.75
N THR A 656 -25.80 6.31 -13.93
CA THR A 656 -25.82 4.93 -14.39
C THR A 656 -24.38 4.45 -14.65
N ILE A 657 -24.04 3.30 -14.11
CA ILE A 657 -22.77 2.60 -14.38
C ILE A 657 -23.05 1.46 -15.40
N THR A 658 -22.15 1.29 -16.36
CA THR A 658 -22.13 0.09 -17.23
C THR A 658 -21.04 -0.84 -16.73
N VAL A 659 -21.43 -2.08 -16.41
CA VAL A 659 -20.54 -3.15 -15.92
C VAL A 659 -20.64 -4.35 -16.85
N GLN A 660 -19.69 -5.27 -16.74
CA GLN A 660 -19.70 -6.53 -17.50
C GLN A 660 -19.92 -7.70 -16.51
N ASN A 661 -20.75 -8.67 -16.91
CA ASN A 661 -20.91 -9.92 -16.17
C ASN A 661 -19.80 -10.93 -16.55
N SER A 662 -19.85 -12.13 -15.99
CA SER A 662 -18.88 -13.20 -16.27
C SER A 662 -18.88 -13.70 -17.73
N GLN A 663 -19.90 -13.35 -18.51
CA GLN A 663 -20.05 -13.67 -19.93
C GLN A 663 -19.67 -12.48 -20.84
N ASP A 664 -19.03 -11.44 -20.29
CA ASP A 664 -18.66 -10.18 -20.94
C ASP A 664 -19.89 -9.37 -21.50
N GLU A 665 -21.10 -9.66 -21.05
CA GLU A 665 -22.28 -8.89 -21.40
C GLU A 665 -22.35 -7.59 -20.61
N SER A 666 -22.67 -6.51 -21.31
CA SER A 666 -22.76 -5.18 -20.70
C SER A 666 -24.12 -4.92 -20.08
N VAL A 667 -24.15 -4.67 -18.78
CA VAL A 667 -25.36 -4.36 -18.02
C VAL A 667 -25.29 -2.92 -17.50
N LYS A 668 -26.41 -2.19 -17.61
CA LYS A 668 -26.55 -0.82 -17.11
C LYS A 668 -27.26 -0.82 -15.76
N ILE A 669 -26.58 -0.32 -14.74
CA ILE A 669 -27.09 -0.27 -13.36
C ILE A 669 -27.20 1.17 -12.92
N LYS A 670 -28.42 1.59 -12.49
CA LYS A 670 -28.67 2.92 -11.91
C LYS A 670 -28.24 2.93 -10.45
N ILE A 671 -27.61 4.02 -10.00
CA ILE A 671 -27.15 4.21 -8.64
C ILE A 671 -28.23 4.88 -7.81
N ALA A 672 -28.77 4.19 -6.79
CA ALA A 672 -29.74 4.71 -5.84
C ALA A 672 -29.09 5.26 -4.58
N GLY A 673 -27.89 4.81 -4.22
CA GLY A 673 -27.16 5.26 -3.04
C GLY A 673 -25.66 4.99 -3.15
N ILE A 674 -24.89 5.69 -2.32
CA ILE A 674 -23.44 5.48 -2.16
C ILE A 674 -23.21 5.17 -0.69
N THR A 675 -22.68 3.96 -0.40
CA THR A 675 -22.43 3.51 0.97
C THR A 675 -20.97 3.62 1.36
N GLU A 676 -20.71 3.94 2.60
CA GLU A 676 -19.39 3.89 3.19
C GLU A 676 -18.81 2.48 3.07
N MET A 677 -17.59 2.37 2.54
CA MET A 677 -16.87 1.11 2.40
C MET A 677 -15.38 1.42 2.22
N TYR A 678 -14.51 0.69 2.89
CA TYR A 678 -13.07 0.98 2.91
C TYR A 678 -12.25 0.09 2.01
N MET A 679 -12.68 -1.13 1.76
CA MET A 679 -11.96 -2.09 0.92
C MET A 679 -12.90 -2.81 -0.03
N GLY A 680 -12.44 -2.98 -1.28
CA GLY A 680 -13.19 -3.62 -2.34
C GLY A 680 -14.22 -2.71 -2.98
N HIS A 681 -14.75 -3.18 -4.09
CA HIS A 681 -15.85 -2.54 -4.78
C HIS A 681 -17.08 -3.42 -4.62
N PHE A 682 -18.17 -2.82 -4.19
CA PHE A 682 -19.41 -3.54 -3.90
C PHE A 682 -20.60 -2.88 -4.59
N LEU A 683 -21.55 -3.73 -4.99
CA LEU A 683 -22.89 -3.37 -5.42
C LEU A 683 -23.88 -4.16 -4.57
N PHE A 684 -24.84 -3.46 -4.00
CA PHE A 684 -25.90 -4.04 -3.21
C PHE A 684 -27.25 -3.70 -3.86
N MET A 685 -28.09 -4.72 -4.08
CA MET A 685 -29.41 -4.52 -4.68
C MET A 685 -30.38 -5.59 -4.20
N ASN A 686 -31.67 -5.34 -4.41
CA ASN A 686 -32.68 -6.34 -4.15
C ASN A 686 -33.00 -7.18 -5.41
N ALA A 687 -33.67 -8.31 -5.23
CA ALA A 687 -33.99 -9.26 -6.29
C ALA A 687 -34.83 -8.64 -7.41
N SER A 688 -35.79 -7.79 -7.03
CA SER A 688 -36.68 -7.09 -7.98
C SER A 688 -35.90 -6.14 -8.90
N TYR A 689 -34.94 -5.38 -8.38
CA TYR A 689 -34.08 -4.52 -9.21
C TYR A 689 -33.10 -5.32 -10.07
N TYR A 690 -32.54 -6.41 -9.53
CA TYR A 690 -31.67 -7.31 -10.29
C TYR A 690 -32.40 -7.84 -11.54
N GLN A 691 -33.60 -8.38 -11.36
CA GLN A 691 -34.40 -8.87 -12.49
C GLN A 691 -34.67 -7.77 -13.54
N LYS A 692 -34.93 -6.53 -13.08
CA LYS A 692 -35.14 -5.38 -13.98
C LYS A 692 -33.88 -5.01 -14.77
N ALA A 693 -32.69 -5.07 -14.15
CA ALA A 693 -31.43 -4.67 -14.77
C ALA A 693 -30.81 -5.75 -15.65
N PHE A 694 -30.90 -7.02 -15.25
CA PHE A 694 -30.27 -8.16 -15.92
C PHE A 694 -31.23 -8.95 -16.82
N GLY A 695 -32.56 -8.73 -16.68
CA GLY A 695 -33.57 -9.44 -17.46
C GLY A 695 -33.84 -10.87 -17.00
N THR A 696 -33.12 -11.39 -16.01
CA THR A 696 -33.24 -12.72 -15.45
C THR A 696 -33.45 -12.66 -13.94
N PRO A 697 -34.23 -13.60 -13.33
CA PRO A 697 -34.38 -13.62 -11.88
C PRO A 697 -33.04 -13.99 -11.19
N SER A 698 -32.77 -13.40 -10.02
CA SER A 698 -31.63 -13.80 -9.19
C SER A 698 -31.87 -15.19 -8.60
N VAL A 699 -30.88 -16.07 -8.68
CA VAL A 699 -30.89 -17.39 -8.06
C VAL A 699 -29.92 -17.37 -6.88
N ASN A 700 -30.38 -17.75 -5.69
CA ASN A 700 -29.53 -17.82 -4.52
C ASN A 700 -28.42 -18.89 -4.70
N ASN A 701 -27.22 -18.43 -4.97
CA ASN A 701 -26.03 -19.25 -5.22
C ASN A 701 -24.96 -19.11 -4.13
N ALA A 702 -25.23 -18.38 -3.05
CA ALA A 702 -24.30 -18.22 -1.95
C ALA A 702 -25.02 -18.04 -0.60
N ASN A 703 -24.25 -18.28 0.47
CA ASN A 703 -24.68 -18.04 1.85
C ASN A 703 -23.71 -17.05 2.50
N LEU A 704 -24.23 -15.97 3.09
CA LEU A 704 -23.50 -15.16 4.06
C LEU A 704 -23.58 -15.88 5.40
N VAL A 705 -22.44 -16.22 6.01
CA VAL A 705 -22.38 -17.02 7.23
C VAL A 705 -21.71 -16.23 8.35
N THR A 706 -22.39 -16.19 9.50
CA THR A 706 -21.87 -15.66 10.75
C THR A 706 -21.65 -16.81 11.74
N LEU A 707 -20.46 -16.95 12.31
CA LEU A 707 -20.15 -18.02 13.25
C LEU A 707 -20.55 -17.64 14.69
N ALA A 708 -20.81 -18.67 15.51
CA ALA A 708 -21.09 -18.46 16.93
C ALA A 708 -19.86 -17.91 17.68
N GLU A 709 -18.67 -18.39 17.33
CA GLU A 709 -17.39 -17.91 17.86
C GLU A 709 -16.42 -17.65 16.70
N PRO A 710 -16.34 -16.42 16.17
CA PRO A 710 -15.54 -16.07 14.99
C PRO A 710 -14.04 -15.90 15.28
N THR A 711 -13.43 -16.87 16.01
CA THR A 711 -11.98 -16.92 16.16
C THR A 711 -11.34 -17.32 14.83
N LYS A 712 -10.10 -16.88 14.59
CA LYS A 712 -9.37 -17.23 13.36
C LYS A 712 -9.39 -18.73 13.08
N GLN A 713 -9.14 -19.55 14.12
CA GLN A 713 -9.10 -21.01 14.00
C GLN A 713 -10.48 -21.59 13.65
N ASN A 714 -11.56 -21.09 14.25
CA ASN A 714 -12.91 -21.58 13.97
C ASN A 714 -13.35 -21.19 12.55
N VAL A 715 -13.03 -19.98 12.10
CA VAL A 715 -13.31 -19.56 10.72
C VAL A 715 -12.58 -20.44 9.71
N GLU A 716 -11.29 -20.73 9.92
CA GLU A 716 -10.50 -21.61 9.06
C GLU A 716 -11.03 -23.06 9.09
N ASN A 717 -11.40 -23.57 10.26
CA ASN A 717 -11.95 -24.94 10.38
C ASN A 717 -13.33 -25.07 9.71
N MET A 718 -14.20 -24.07 9.87
CA MET A 718 -15.51 -24.09 9.21
C MET A 718 -15.39 -23.90 7.70
N ALA A 719 -14.50 -23.03 7.25
CA ALA A 719 -14.21 -22.89 5.83
C ALA A 719 -13.71 -24.20 5.21
N ALA A 720 -12.84 -24.94 5.91
CA ALA A 720 -12.38 -26.26 5.48
C ALA A 720 -13.51 -27.29 5.44
N LYS A 721 -14.45 -27.28 6.40
CA LYS A 721 -15.62 -28.15 6.36
C LYS A 721 -16.52 -27.82 5.15
N PHE A 722 -16.77 -26.54 4.84
CA PHE A 722 -17.58 -26.13 3.72
C PHE A 722 -16.94 -26.46 2.37
N ILE A 723 -15.64 -26.16 2.18
CA ILE A 723 -14.96 -26.39 0.89
C ILE A 723 -14.84 -27.87 0.53
N ASN A 724 -14.88 -28.77 1.52
CA ASN A 724 -14.85 -30.21 1.30
C ASN A 724 -16.23 -30.77 0.88
N LEU A 725 -17.30 -29.98 0.89
CA LEU A 725 -18.59 -30.40 0.37
C LEU A 725 -18.59 -30.31 -1.17
N PRO A 726 -19.06 -31.37 -1.88
CA PRO A 726 -19.01 -31.38 -3.36
C PRO A 726 -19.87 -30.29 -4.03
N ASN A 727 -20.88 -29.77 -3.33
CA ASN A 727 -21.75 -28.69 -3.83
C ASN A 727 -21.26 -27.28 -3.48
N VAL A 728 -20.08 -27.12 -2.86
CA VAL A 728 -19.48 -25.83 -2.58
C VAL A 728 -18.41 -25.52 -3.64
N TYR A 729 -18.61 -24.43 -4.35
CA TYR A 729 -17.67 -23.93 -5.35
C TYR A 729 -16.46 -23.25 -4.72
N GLY A 730 -16.67 -22.51 -3.63
CA GLY A 730 -15.63 -21.79 -2.95
C GLY A 730 -16.10 -21.12 -1.67
N VAL A 731 -15.14 -20.76 -0.81
CA VAL A 731 -15.36 -20.04 0.45
C VAL A 731 -14.49 -18.81 0.49
N VAL A 732 -15.09 -17.64 0.57
CA VAL A 732 -14.40 -16.35 0.74
C VAL A 732 -14.45 -15.95 2.21
N GLN A 733 -13.30 -15.94 2.87
CA GLN A 733 -13.20 -15.60 4.29
C GLN A 733 -12.84 -14.13 4.48
N ASN A 734 -13.57 -13.41 5.33
CA ASN A 734 -13.24 -12.03 5.69
C ASN A 734 -11.90 -11.92 6.45
N ASN A 735 -11.47 -12.97 7.14
CA ASN A 735 -10.15 -13.01 7.78
C ASN A 735 -8.99 -12.82 6.78
N ASN A 736 -9.12 -13.30 5.54
CA ASN A 736 -8.11 -13.10 4.50
C ASN A 736 -8.05 -11.62 4.07
N LEU A 737 -9.20 -10.97 3.95
CA LEU A 737 -9.29 -9.53 3.66
C LEU A 737 -8.75 -8.70 4.83
N LYS A 738 -9.06 -9.07 6.09
CA LYS A 738 -8.48 -8.45 7.30
C LYS A 738 -6.96 -8.53 7.29
N LEU A 739 -6.37 -9.66 6.92
CA LEU A 739 -4.93 -9.83 6.80
C LEU A 739 -4.33 -8.94 5.70
N GLN A 740 -5.00 -8.78 4.56
CA GLN A 740 -4.55 -7.89 3.49
C GLN A 740 -4.48 -6.44 3.96
N ILE A 741 -5.54 -5.95 4.61
CA ILE A 741 -5.55 -4.60 5.21
C ILE A 741 -4.45 -4.47 6.26
N SER A 742 -4.37 -5.42 7.21
CA SER A 742 -3.38 -5.37 8.30
C SER A 742 -1.95 -5.29 7.79
N THR A 743 -1.62 -6.07 6.76
CA THR A 743 -0.29 -6.07 6.17
C THR A 743 0.03 -4.73 5.50
N MET A 744 -0.92 -4.20 4.73
CA MET A 744 -0.78 -2.88 4.10
C MET A 744 -0.65 -1.78 5.16
N VAL A 745 -1.50 -1.79 6.19
CA VAL A 745 -1.46 -0.83 7.31
C VAL A 745 -0.11 -0.89 8.03
N ASN A 746 0.41 -2.09 8.30
CA ASN A 746 1.70 -2.26 8.96
C ASN A 746 2.85 -1.69 8.10
N SER A 747 2.88 -2.00 6.81
CA SER A 747 3.91 -1.49 5.89
C SER A 747 3.85 0.04 5.77
N LEU A 748 2.66 0.61 5.60
CA LEU A 748 2.47 2.06 5.57
C LEU A 748 2.86 2.71 6.90
N THR A 749 2.48 2.12 8.05
CA THR A 749 2.81 2.63 9.38
C THR A 749 4.32 2.71 9.60
N GLN A 750 5.10 1.74 9.10
CA GLN A 750 6.55 1.77 9.21
C GLN A 750 7.16 2.89 8.35
N VAL A 751 6.71 3.07 7.10
CA VAL A 751 7.16 4.17 6.23
C VAL A 751 6.82 5.53 6.85
N ILE A 752 5.59 5.68 7.33
CA ILE A 752 5.13 6.90 8.01
C ILE A 752 5.95 7.14 9.28
N GLY A 753 6.31 6.08 10.02
CA GLY A 753 7.20 6.16 11.19
C GLY A 753 8.56 6.77 10.87
N ILE A 754 9.15 6.42 9.73
CA ILE A 754 10.38 7.03 9.22
C ILE A 754 10.17 8.53 8.96
N LEU A 755 9.06 8.90 8.28
CA LEU A 755 8.74 10.29 7.98
C LEU A 755 8.50 11.14 9.24
N ILE A 756 7.81 10.59 10.22
CA ILE A 756 7.59 11.21 11.55
C ILE A 756 8.94 11.43 12.22
N THR A 757 9.84 10.43 12.20
CA THR A 757 11.18 10.54 12.80
C THR A 757 11.99 11.67 12.17
N VAL A 758 12.00 11.77 10.84
CA VAL A 758 12.66 12.86 10.11
C VAL A 758 12.06 14.21 10.45
N SER A 759 10.73 14.29 10.61
CA SER A 759 10.01 15.51 11.00
C SER A 759 10.36 15.95 12.44
N ILE A 760 10.48 15.00 13.37
CA ILE A 760 10.94 15.27 14.75
C ILE A 760 12.37 15.81 14.73
N LEU A 761 13.27 15.18 13.98
CA LEU A 761 14.65 15.65 13.85
C LEU A 761 14.71 17.07 13.29
N LEU A 762 13.91 17.36 12.26
CA LEU A 762 13.80 18.70 11.72
C LEU A 762 13.31 19.70 12.79
N ALA A 763 12.25 19.35 13.51
CA ALA A 763 11.71 20.19 14.59
C ALA A 763 12.75 20.51 15.64
N VAL A 764 13.52 19.51 16.09
CA VAL A 764 14.60 19.67 17.06
C VAL A 764 15.67 20.63 16.53
N VAL A 765 16.15 20.43 15.31
CA VAL A 765 17.21 21.26 14.72
C VAL A 765 16.72 22.69 14.50
N VAL A 766 15.50 22.86 14.01
CA VAL A 766 14.88 24.17 13.78
C VAL A 766 14.73 24.94 15.10
N LEU A 767 14.09 24.32 16.11
CA LEU A 767 13.85 24.96 17.40
C LEU A 767 15.16 25.23 18.15
N HIS A 768 16.14 24.33 18.10
CA HIS A 768 17.47 24.53 18.64
C HIS A 768 18.16 25.73 17.98
N ASN A 769 18.11 25.84 16.65
CA ASN A 769 18.70 26.96 15.93
C ASN A 769 18.03 28.31 16.28
N LEU A 770 16.68 28.32 16.30
CA LEU A 770 15.89 29.48 16.70
C LEU A 770 16.21 29.95 18.12
N THR A 771 16.26 29.01 19.05
CA THR A 771 16.59 29.28 20.45
C THR A 771 18.00 29.84 20.59
N ASN A 772 18.95 29.28 19.86
CA ASN A 772 20.34 29.71 19.87
C ASN A 772 20.48 31.16 19.35
N ILE A 773 19.77 31.49 18.28
CA ILE A 773 19.73 32.87 17.73
C ILE A 773 19.13 33.83 18.76
N ASN A 774 17.97 33.48 19.36
CA ASN A 774 17.29 34.33 20.36
C ASN A 774 18.17 34.65 21.55
N VAL A 775 18.92 33.66 22.05
CA VAL A 775 19.86 33.88 23.19
C VAL A 775 21.03 34.76 22.78
N SER A 776 21.63 34.52 21.62
CA SER A 776 22.81 35.27 21.15
C SER A 776 22.49 36.75 20.89
N GLU A 777 21.31 37.06 20.34
CA GLU A 777 20.88 38.46 20.07
C GLU A 777 20.70 39.31 21.34
N ARG A 778 20.32 38.67 22.44
CA ARG A 778 19.96 39.38 23.67
C ARG A 778 20.97 39.21 24.77
N ILE A 779 22.18 38.73 24.46
CA ILE A 779 23.16 38.40 25.47
C ILE A 779 23.48 39.63 26.34
N HIS A 780 23.57 40.84 25.74
CA HIS A 780 23.80 42.10 26.49
C HIS A 780 22.60 42.48 27.37
N GLU A 781 21.35 42.42 26.82
CA GLU A 781 20.15 42.69 27.63
C GLU A 781 20.05 41.73 28.82
N LEU A 782 20.37 40.44 28.60
CA LEU A 782 20.32 39.40 29.59
C LEU A 782 21.41 39.56 30.66
N SER A 783 22.59 39.96 30.22
CA SER A 783 23.68 40.27 31.16
C SER A 783 23.33 41.47 32.05
N THR A 784 22.70 42.51 31.47
CA THR A 784 22.21 43.65 32.25
C THR A 784 21.13 43.24 33.29
N VAL A 785 20.13 42.44 32.84
CA VAL A 785 19.06 41.94 33.73
C VAL A 785 19.63 41.08 34.83
N LYS A 786 20.65 40.25 34.55
CA LYS A 786 21.32 39.40 35.49
C LYS A 786 22.15 40.21 36.52
N VAL A 787 22.82 41.29 36.09
CA VAL A 787 23.55 42.22 36.96
C VAL A 787 22.59 42.96 37.87
N LEU A 788 21.35 43.23 37.45
CA LEU A 788 20.29 43.80 38.26
C LEU A 788 19.72 42.85 39.33
N GLY A 789 20.28 41.63 39.44
CA GLY A 789 19.96 40.69 40.53
C GLY A 789 18.89 39.63 40.18
N PHE A 790 18.44 39.49 38.92
CA PHE A 790 17.50 38.46 38.51
C PHE A 790 18.15 37.08 38.51
N TYR A 791 17.40 36.05 38.95
CA TYR A 791 17.85 34.66 38.96
C TYR A 791 17.93 34.10 37.54
N ASN A 792 18.79 33.10 37.33
CA ASN A 792 18.96 32.47 36.00
C ASN A 792 17.63 31.96 35.39
N ASN A 793 16.73 31.42 36.20
CA ASN A 793 15.44 30.93 35.76
C ASN A 793 14.51 32.07 35.27
N GLU A 794 14.56 33.23 35.94
CA GLU A 794 13.75 34.40 35.56
C GLU A 794 14.23 35.00 34.23
N VAL A 795 15.55 35.08 34.07
CA VAL A 795 16.19 35.54 32.84
C VAL A 795 15.88 34.57 31.68
N SER A 796 15.96 33.26 31.93
CA SER A 796 15.59 32.24 30.93
C SER A 796 14.13 32.35 30.56
N LEU A 797 13.21 32.46 31.51
CA LEU A 797 11.78 32.58 31.28
C LEU A 797 11.43 33.85 30.50
N TYR A 798 12.14 34.96 30.70
CA TYR A 798 11.94 36.22 30.00
C TYR A 798 12.12 36.03 28.48
N ILE A 799 13.17 35.30 28.03
CA ILE A 799 13.37 34.98 26.61
C ILE A 799 12.36 33.96 26.11
N TYR A 800 12.14 32.93 26.94
CA TYR A 800 11.32 31.80 26.56
C TYR A 800 9.85 32.15 26.40
N ARG A 801 9.31 33.14 27.11
CA ARG A 801 7.92 33.62 26.93
C ARG A 801 7.62 33.94 25.47
N GLU A 802 8.53 34.66 24.79
CA GLU A 802 8.33 35.00 23.39
C GLU A 802 8.26 33.75 22.53
N THR A 803 9.18 32.82 22.73
CA THR A 803 9.21 31.52 21.98
C THR A 803 7.97 30.69 22.30
N ILE A 804 7.50 30.65 23.55
CA ILE A 804 6.30 29.90 23.96
C ILE A 804 5.05 30.48 23.25
N TYR A 805 4.83 31.79 23.28
CA TYR A 805 3.67 32.41 22.63
C TYR A 805 3.67 32.18 21.14
N LEU A 806 4.82 32.35 20.49
CA LEU A 806 4.95 32.10 19.04
C LEU A 806 4.79 30.62 18.71
N SER A 807 5.23 29.72 19.58
CA SER A 807 5.04 28.28 19.41
C SER A 807 3.58 27.87 19.56
N ILE A 808 2.84 28.45 20.50
CA ILE A 808 1.39 28.20 20.63
C ILE A 808 0.66 28.63 19.37
N ILE A 809 0.92 29.84 18.88
CA ILE A 809 0.33 30.31 17.63
C ILE A 809 0.76 29.43 16.45
N GLY A 810 2.04 29.05 16.42
CA GLY A 810 2.62 28.14 15.43
C GLY A 810 1.95 26.76 15.43
N ILE A 811 1.59 26.22 16.59
CA ILE A 811 0.86 24.96 16.72
C ILE A 811 -0.53 25.05 16.04
N PHE A 812 -1.30 26.11 16.31
CA PHE A 812 -2.62 26.29 15.69
C PHE A 812 -2.52 26.49 14.16
N VAL A 813 -1.59 27.30 13.69
CA VAL A 813 -1.33 27.47 12.26
C VAL A 813 -0.87 26.15 11.65
N GLY A 814 -0.01 25.41 12.35
CA GLY A 814 0.48 24.09 11.96
C GLY A 814 -0.63 23.05 11.86
N PHE A 815 -1.63 23.09 12.71
CA PHE A 815 -2.80 22.21 12.61
C PHE A 815 -3.59 22.50 11.34
N GLY A 816 -3.84 23.77 11.00
CA GLY A 816 -4.52 24.13 9.75
C GLY A 816 -3.77 23.68 8.50
N LEU A 817 -2.46 23.93 8.44
CA LEU A 817 -1.59 23.46 7.35
C LEU A 817 -1.50 21.93 7.32
N GLY A 818 -1.40 21.30 8.48
CA GLY A 818 -1.33 19.85 8.62
C GLY A 818 -2.62 19.17 8.17
N GLN A 819 -3.78 19.74 8.50
CA GLN A 819 -5.07 19.25 8.06
C GLN A 819 -5.23 19.35 6.53
N ALA A 820 -4.81 20.47 5.94
CA ALA A 820 -4.81 20.63 4.49
C ALA A 820 -3.90 19.60 3.80
N LEU A 821 -2.69 19.40 4.33
CA LEU A 821 -1.74 18.41 3.83
C LEU A 821 -2.27 16.97 3.99
N HIS A 822 -2.85 16.64 5.14
CA HIS A 822 -3.47 15.35 5.40
C HIS A 822 -4.62 15.07 4.42
N HIS A 823 -5.55 16.02 4.25
CA HIS A 823 -6.68 15.89 3.32
C HIS A 823 -6.19 15.61 1.88
N TYR A 824 -5.18 16.37 1.44
CA TYR A 824 -4.56 16.17 0.13
C TYR A 824 -3.94 14.77 -0.01
N MET A 825 -3.18 14.31 1.00
CA MET A 825 -2.55 13.00 0.98
C MET A 825 -3.55 11.85 1.02
N VAL A 826 -4.60 11.94 1.83
CA VAL A 826 -5.68 10.94 1.91
C VAL A 826 -6.47 10.83 0.59
N SER A 827 -6.49 11.88 -0.23
CA SER A 827 -7.14 11.84 -1.55
C SER A 827 -6.28 11.17 -2.63
N ILE A 828 -4.94 11.18 -2.51
CA ILE A 828 -4.01 10.75 -3.58
C ILE A 828 -3.38 9.39 -3.28
N ILE A 829 -3.00 9.13 -2.02
CA ILE A 829 -2.22 7.93 -1.65
C ILE A 829 -3.01 6.60 -1.76
N PRO A 830 -4.33 6.52 -1.44
CA PRO A 830 -5.01 5.24 -1.40
C PRO A 830 -5.07 4.55 -2.76
N PRO A 831 -4.72 3.25 -2.86
CA PRO A 831 -4.91 2.46 -4.07
C PRO A 831 -6.36 2.44 -4.56
N ASP A 832 -6.58 2.02 -5.82
CA ASP A 832 -7.91 2.02 -6.44
C ASP A 832 -8.96 1.20 -5.67
N ARG A 833 -8.55 0.12 -5.01
CA ARG A 833 -9.45 -0.78 -4.23
C ARG A 833 -9.61 -0.41 -2.76
N ILE A 834 -8.92 0.63 -2.27
CA ILE A 834 -8.90 0.98 -0.85
C ILE A 834 -9.23 2.45 -0.67
N MET A 835 -9.96 2.75 0.38
CA MET A 835 -10.25 4.10 0.84
C MET A 835 -9.68 4.31 2.24
N PHE A 836 -9.00 5.44 2.46
CA PHE A 836 -8.56 5.81 3.80
C PHE A 836 -9.67 6.59 4.50
N ASP A 837 -9.78 6.41 5.81
CA ASP A 837 -10.70 7.18 6.62
C ASP A 837 -10.25 8.65 6.66
N PRO A 838 -11.04 9.62 6.18
CA PRO A 838 -10.68 11.03 6.24
C PRO A 838 -10.83 11.62 7.65
N SER A 839 -11.41 10.90 8.60
CA SER A 839 -11.60 11.37 9.97
C SER A 839 -10.26 11.45 10.72
N ILE A 840 -10.15 12.48 11.57
CA ILE A 840 -8.93 12.77 12.31
C ILE A 840 -9.20 12.63 13.80
N GLY A 841 -8.58 11.63 14.43
CA GLY A 841 -8.70 11.41 15.85
C GLY A 841 -8.00 12.49 16.69
N LEU A 842 -8.45 12.72 17.93
CA LEU A 842 -7.91 13.69 18.87
C LEU A 842 -6.40 13.51 19.12
N ALA A 843 -5.91 12.29 19.10
CA ALA A 843 -4.49 11.98 19.27
C ALA A 843 -3.60 12.65 18.20
N THR A 844 -4.10 12.83 16.98
CA THR A 844 -3.38 13.49 15.89
C THR A 844 -3.12 14.97 16.17
N TYR A 845 -3.95 15.63 16.97
CA TYR A 845 -3.75 17.00 17.43
C TYR A 845 -2.84 17.04 18.66
N LEU A 846 -3.08 16.16 19.63
CA LEU A 846 -2.37 16.20 20.91
C LEU A 846 -0.90 15.77 20.80
N LEU A 847 -0.59 14.70 20.08
CA LEU A 847 0.76 14.15 20.00
C LEU A 847 1.78 15.14 19.43
N PRO A 848 1.55 15.84 18.29
CA PRO A 848 2.49 16.83 17.77
C PRO A 848 2.67 18.00 18.75
N ALA A 849 1.59 18.48 19.38
CA ALA A 849 1.66 19.58 20.34
C ALA A 849 2.48 19.20 21.58
N VAL A 850 2.27 18.01 22.14
CA VAL A 850 3.03 17.47 23.28
C VAL A 850 4.50 17.29 22.91
N LEU A 851 4.79 16.72 21.73
CA LEU A 851 6.18 16.54 21.26
C LEU A 851 6.92 17.88 21.15
N ILE A 852 6.31 18.89 20.54
CA ILE A 852 6.91 20.23 20.45
C ILE A 852 7.05 20.83 21.85
N GLY A 853 6.07 20.66 22.73
CA GLY A 853 6.16 21.07 24.13
C GLY A 853 7.35 20.44 24.86
N ILE A 854 7.55 19.14 24.70
CA ILE A 854 8.72 18.43 25.29
C ILE A 854 10.03 18.97 24.72
N ILE A 855 10.13 19.19 23.41
CA ILE A 855 11.33 19.75 22.77
C ILE A 855 11.62 21.15 23.35
N LEU A 856 10.60 22.00 23.49
CA LEU A 856 10.74 23.31 24.07
C LEU A 856 11.22 23.27 25.54
N ILE A 857 10.68 22.35 26.35
CA ILE A 857 11.11 22.17 27.73
C ILE A 857 12.58 21.75 27.79
N ILE A 858 12.99 20.76 26.99
CA ILE A 858 14.39 20.29 26.92
C ILE A 858 15.32 21.45 26.52
N LEU A 859 14.94 22.19 25.47
CA LEU A 859 15.71 23.34 25.02
C LEU A 859 15.76 24.44 26.08
N GLY A 860 14.69 24.63 26.88
CA GLY A 860 14.67 25.54 28.05
C GLY A 860 15.74 25.19 29.07
N PHE A 861 15.87 23.91 29.40
CA PHE A 861 16.94 23.45 30.32
C PHE A 861 18.34 23.70 29.72
N VAL A 862 18.53 23.45 28.41
CA VAL A 862 19.81 23.69 27.73
C VAL A 862 20.19 25.17 27.78
N VAL A 863 19.22 26.05 27.53
CA VAL A 863 19.43 27.52 27.58
C VAL A 863 19.72 27.97 29.02
N ASN A 864 18.97 27.51 30.01
CA ASN A 864 19.20 27.86 31.39
C ASN A 864 20.63 27.49 31.83
N LYS A 865 21.08 26.26 31.45
CA LYS A 865 22.46 25.83 31.72
C LYS A 865 23.50 26.66 30.98
N ARG A 866 23.21 27.15 29.78
CA ARG A 866 24.12 28.04 29.02
C ARG A 866 24.18 29.43 29.64
N LEU A 867 23.04 30.00 30.04
CA LEU A 867 22.96 31.31 30.70
C LEU A 867 23.64 31.33 32.07
N ALA A 868 23.61 30.20 32.79
CA ALA A 868 24.32 30.04 34.07
C ALA A 868 25.85 30.14 33.93
N LYS A 869 26.41 29.75 32.78
CA LYS A 869 27.86 29.76 32.49
C LYS A 869 28.37 31.06 31.87
N LEU A 870 27.50 32.03 31.57
CA LEU A 870 27.92 33.32 31.01
C LEU A 870 28.67 34.17 32.01
N ASN A 871 29.87 34.64 31.59
CA ASN A 871 30.68 35.59 32.33
C ASN A 871 30.14 37.01 32.08
N MET A 872 29.51 37.60 33.10
CA MET A 872 28.80 38.89 32.99
C MET A 872 29.73 40.09 32.72
N LEU A 873 30.96 40.04 33.26
CA LEU A 873 31.96 41.08 33.03
C LEU A 873 32.41 41.15 31.57
N GLU A 874 32.66 39.99 30.97
CA GLU A 874 33.08 39.88 29.59
C GLU A 874 31.98 40.28 28.59
N ALA A 875 30.71 39.98 28.92
CA ALA A 875 29.56 40.33 28.13
C ALA A 875 29.20 41.83 28.19
N LEU A 876 29.55 42.56 29.23
CA LEU A 876 29.36 44.00 29.38
C LEU A 876 30.56 44.82 28.88
N SER A 877 31.80 44.30 29.04
CA SER A 877 33.02 44.95 28.58
C SER A 877 33.27 44.92 27.07
N SER A 878 32.52 44.08 26.32
CA SER A 878 32.62 44.02 24.85
C SER A 878 31.91 45.16 24.11
N VAL A 879 31.44 46.19 24.83
CA VAL A 879 30.75 47.38 24.30
C VAL A 879 31.65 48.59 24.21
N GLU A 880 32.89 48.57 24.84
CA GLU A 880 33.87 49.66 24.67
C GLU A 880 34.87 49.39 23.51
#